data_355eb698fb78f06b8044bf58968b04f2
#
_entry.id   355eb698fb78f06b8044bf58968b04f2
#
_cell.length_a   1.000
_cell.length_b   1.000
_cell.length_c   1.000
_cell.angle_alpha   90.00
_cell.angle_beta   90.00
_cell.angle_gamma   90.00
#
_symmetry.space_group_name_H-M   'P 1'
#
loop_
_entity.id
_entity.type
_entity.pdbx_description
1 polymer ?
#
loop_
_entity_poly.entity_id
_entity_poly.type
_entity_poly.pdbx_seq_one_letter_code
_entity_poly.pdbx_strand_id
1 'polypeptide(L)'
;MGIQSKSTKETLVDKLSIEIESNLNNDQFGVDSLAQAVGMSRSSLHRKLNKTLGISTSQFIREYRLKRSLEILTNEDITASETAYRVGFSSPTYFSTCFHNYFGYTPGEAKSGIIADVDNQSLGTSTEILSVDSKNSYTKTIIWASIIVLALSSTYFVYKPFAKKDKVNIGGVQVFDDKSIAVLPLKNLTGNPDLEFISDGMTDAIISRLTKIKTIKKVIPFTSVQSYKKSDKSLKEIAQVLEVSNILQGNLQMSGNQIKINLQLIHGSSNVHLWSEEYTKEWKSDEIFELQTEVVEGISANMNAVIAQDELADIKKIPTQSKDAYSYYLQGEFQRNKGNELSYSNAINLYERAIAADSIYVEPYIDMANVWHMGGSVWGFYNEQIAWGNAKVLLEKALKIEPNNERTEEELNTGRFFYDWNFEVVEKFYQKKISNSKQNKPSVISLDYPIKTGRPEETLKAIEYYTLNDPSNVFYPFFKAEAMFYLGDTDKANEILTQTDPLYNDNWFYLRESTKLYFYLGEYEKSKIQLEKITTQFPDYPPILMWLNVVYAQMDGNSKVTFQYLAELQNEYDKGSSGSPAWFIALYYAHVKDDERTFEWLQKSYDRHEVELLWLRAEPLLAPLRNDQRYINIYDKVGFSSIDLPIKTPSSN
;
A
#
# COMPACT_ATOMS: atom_id res chain seq x y z
N MET A 1 12.54 -20.69 49.40
CA MET A 1 13.29 -20.42 48.16
C MET A 1 12.60 -19.34 47.30
N GLY A 2 12.26 -18.18 47.81
CA GLY A 2 11.49 -17.14 47.12
C GLY A 2 12.09 -15.73 47.16
N ILE A 3 13.23 -15.54 47.75
CA ILE A 3 13.78 -14.19 48.00
C ILE A 3 14.91 -13.81 47.02
N GLN A 4 15.56 -14.77 46.35
CA GLN A 4 16.66 -14.47 45.40
C GLN A 4 16.21 -14.01 44.00
N SER A 5 14.95 -14.19 43.59
CA SER A 5 14.53 -13.81 42.24
C SER A 5 14.12 -12.33 42.10
N LYS A 6 13.73 -11.67 43.20
CA LYS A 6 13.31 -10.26 43.21
C LYS A 6 14.54 -9.32 43.16
N SER A 7 15.58 -9.68 43.89
CA SER A 7 16.84 -8.93 43.97
C SER A 7 17.61 -8.86 42.63
N THR A 8 17.55 -9.91 41.82
CA THR A 8 18.29 -9.97 40.54
C THR A 8 17.57 -9.21 39.40
N LYS A 9 16.26 -8.99 39.50
CA LYS A 9 15.48 -8.21 38.54
C LYS A 9 15.70 -6.71 38.70
N GLU A 10 15.65 -6.23 39.95
CA GLU A 10 15.87 -4.81 40.27
C GLU A 10 17.30 -4.37 39.90
N THR A 11 18.31 -5.18 40.20
CA THR A 11 19.71 -4.83 39.88
C THR A 11 20.05 -4.79 38.38
N LEU A 12 19.35 -5.52 37.50
CA LEU A 12 19.62 -5.43 36.05
C LEU A 12 18.99 -4.17 35.46
N VAL A 13 17.73 -3.89 35.76
CA VAL A 13 17.00 -2.72 35.27
C VAL A 13 17.68 -1.44 35.74
N ASP A 14 18.10 -1.38 37.01
CA ASP A 14 18.81 -0.24 37.57
C ASP A 14 20.14 0.03 36.84
N LYS A 15 20.94 -1.01 36.57
CA LYS A 15 22.18 -0.87 35.82
C LYS A 15 21.93 -0.35 34.41
N LEU A 16 20.92 -0.87 33.70
CA LEU A 16 20.58 -0.42 32.37
C LEU A 16 20.12 1.03 32.37
N SER A 17 19.34 1.42 33.36
CA SER A 17 18.86 2.79 33.55
C SER A 17 19.99 3.79 33.81
N ILE A 18 20.97 3.42 34.63
CA ILE A 18 22.18 4.24 34.90
C ILE A 18 22.99 4.44 33.64
N GLU A 19 23.18 3.40 32.83
CA GLU A 19 23.95 3.50 31.58
C GLU A 19 23.25 4.36 30.54
N ILE A 20 21.91 4.27 30.43
CA ILE A 20 21.13 5.12 29.52
C ILE A 20 21.15 6.57 30.01
N GLU A 21 21.01 6.82 31.31
CA GLU A 21 21.06 8.17 31.89
C GLU A 21 22.42 8.84 31.64
N SER A 22 23.50 8.09 31.80
CA SER A 22 24.87 8.58 31.57
C SER A 22 25.12 8.94 30.09
N ASN A 23 24.31 8.44 29.17
CA ASN A 23 24.39 8.66 27.73
C ASN A 23 23.10 9.25 27.15
N LEU A 24 22.32 9.96 27.97
CA LEU A 24 20.95 10.37 27.64
C LEU A 24 20.89 11.23 26.36
N ASN A 25 21.82 12.17 26.21
CA ASN A 25 21.86 13.10 25.06
C ASN A 25 22.57 12.55 23.82
N ASN A 26 23.12 11.33 23.90
CA ASN A 26 23.82 10.71 22.77
C ASN A 26 22.83 9.92 21.89
N ASP A 27 22.49 10.45 20.73
CA ASP A 27 21.58 9.82 19.78
C ASP A 27 22.12 8.52 19.14
N GLN A 28 23.45 8.32 19.19
CA GLN A 28 24.12 7.10 18.72
C GLN A 28 24.18 6.00 19.80
N PHE A 29 23.81 6.30 21.06
CA PHE A 29 23.79 5.31 22.12
C PHE A 29 22.57 4.39 21.95
N GLY A 30 22.79 3.25 21.31
CA GLY A 30 21.76 2.26 20.96
C GLY A 30 21.93 0.93 21.68
N VAL A 31 21.30 -0.11 21.12
CA VAL A 31 21.27 -1.47 21.70
C VAL A 31 22.66 -2.08 21.87
N ASP A 32 23.54 -1.87 20.91
CA ASP A 32 24.89 -2.43 20.91
C ASP A 32 25.77 -1.76 21.98
N SER A 33 25.69 -0.44 22.08
CA SER A 33 26.39 0.35 23.10
C SER A 33 25.95 -0.02 24.52
N LEU A 34 24.61 -0.15 24.72
CA LEU A 34 24.06 -0.57 26.01
C LEU A 34 24.47 -1.99 26.39
N ALA A 35 24.45 -2.93 25.45
CA ALA A 35 24.88 -4.29 25.67
C ALA A 35 26.37 -4.38 26.06
N GLN A 36 27.22 -3.62 25.37
CA GLN A 36 28.64 -3.51 25.68
C GLN A 36 28.88 -2.91 27.05
N ALA A 37 28.20 -1.82 27.42
CA ALA A 37 28.34 -1.14 28.71
C ALA A 37 28.01 -2.05 29.90
N VAL A 38 27.03 -2.96 29.74
CA VAL A 38 26.68 -3.90 30.82
C VAL A 38 27.36 -5.27 30.69
N GLY A 39 28.36 -5.42 29.80
CA GLY A 39 29.14 -6.64 29.63
C GLY A 39 28.36 -7.85 29.10
N MET A 40 27.37 -7.60 28.23
CA MET A 40 26.50 -8.65 27.65
C MET A 40 26.56 -8.61 26.13
N SER A 41 26.30 -9.77 25.48
CA SER A 41 26.00 -9.76 24.07
C SER A 41 24.59 -9.20 23.83
N ARG A 42 24.35 -8.56 22.66
CA ARG A 42 23.07 -8.01 22.24
C ARG A 42 21.91 -9.02 22.41
N SER A 43 22.09 -10.24 21.96
CA SER A 43 21.09 -11.32 22.08
C SER A 43 20.87 -11.77 23.53
N SER A 44 21.90 -11.75 24.38
CA SER A 44 21.75 -12.07 25.80
C SER A 44 20.97 -10.98 26.55
N LEU A 45 21.27 -9.72 26.27
CA LEU A 45 20.56 -8.57 26.83
C LEU A 45 19.08 -8.57 26.40
N HIS A 46 18.82 -8.72 25.11
CA HIS A 46 17.47 -8.79 24.59
C HIS A 46 16.64 -9.91 25.23
N ARG A 47 17.20 -11.13 25.30
CA ARG A 47 16.51 -12.28 25.91
C ARG A 47 16.22 -12.06 27.39
N LYS A 48 17.14 -11.43 28.15
CA LYS A 48 16.94 -11.13 29.58
C LYS A 48 15.87 -10.06 29.76
N LEU A 49 15.90 -8.95 28.99
CA LEU A 49 14.89 -7.90 29.05
C LEU A 49 13.51 -8.41 28.67
N ASN A 50 13.41 -9.14 27.57
CA ASN A 50 12.13 -9.71 27.14
C ASN A 50 11.56 -10.69 28.18
N LYS A 51 12.40 -11.54 28.80
CA LYS A 51 11.97 -12.44 29.88
C LYS A 51 11.55 -11.69 31.15
N THR A 52 12.15 -10.52 31.42
CA THR A 52 11.98 -9.77 32.67
C THR A 52 10.84 -8.74 32.59
N LEU A 53 10.75 -8.02 31.46
CA LEU A 53 9.83 -6.90 31.26
C LEU A 53 8.88 -7.08 30.09
N GLY A 54 9.06 -8.12 29.27
CA GLY A 54 8.22 -8.36 28.08
C GLY A 54 8.49 -7.43 26.91
N ILE A 55 9.57 -6.61 26.96
CA ILE A 55 9.87 -5.60 25.95
C ILE A 55 11.24 -5.81 25.31
N SER A 56 11.43 -5.23 24.12
CA SER A 56 12.72 -5.26 23.42
C SER A 56 13.73 -4.27 24.04
N THR A 57 15.03 -4.49 23.80
CA THR A 57 16.07 -3.59 24.30
C THR A 57 15.94 -2.17 23.71
N SER A 58 15.61 -2.05 22.43
CA SER A 58 15.38 -0.74 21.79
C SER A 58 14.14 -0.04 22.34
N GLN A 59 13.10 -0.80 22.67
CA GLN A 59 11.90 -0.26 23.31
C GLN A 59 12.23 0.24 24.73
N PHE A 60 13.03 -0.50 25.49
CA PHE A 60 13.46 -0.09 26.83
C PHE A 60 14.22 1.24 26.81
N ILE A 61 15.19 1.41 25.89
CA ILE A 61 15.93 2.66 25.72
C ILE A 61 14.99 3.81 25.39
N ARG A 62 14.07 3.60 24.42
CA ARG A 62 13.12 4.61 23.97
C ARG A 62 12.16 5.03 25.09
N GLU A 63 11.57 4.09 25.81
CA GLU A 63 10.65 4.39 26.91
C GLU A 63 11.35 5.12 28.06
N TYR A 64 12.59 4.77 28.36
CA TYR A 64 13.38 5.47 29.34
C TYR A 64 13.60 6.94 28.95
N ARG A 65 14.00 7.19 27.70
CA ARG A 65 14.19 8.55 27.16
C ARG A 65 12.89 9.36 27.16
N LEU A 66 11.77 8.75 26.84
CA LEU A 66 10.45 9.41 26.90
C LEU A 66 10.06 9.80 28.31
N LYS A 67 10.25 8.93 29.30
CA LYS A 67 9.99 9.26 30.72
C LYS A 67 10.84 10.43 31.19
N ARG A 68 12.13 10.43 30.85
CA ARG A 68 13.01 11.55 31.17
C ARG A 68 12.62 12.84 30.44
N SER A 69 12.14 12.74 29.23
CA SER A 69 11.66 13.91 28.48
C SER A 69 10.43 14.55 29.13
N LEU A 70 9.53 13.77 29.70
CA LEU A 70 8.39 14.30 30.42
C LEU A 70 8.82 15.09 31.66
N GLU A 71 9.75 14.56 32.45
CA GLU A 71 10.31 15.25 33.61
C GLU A 71 11.00 16.58 33.23
N ILE A 72 11.72 16.61 32.12
CA ILE A 72 12.38 17.81 31.60
C ILE A 72 11.34 18.84 31.14
N LEU A 73 10.32 18.42 30.35
CA LEU A 73 9.28 19.30 29.85
C LEU A 73 8.41 19.94 30.95
N THR A 74 8.23 19.22 32.06
CA THR A 74 7.41 19.71 33.19
C THR A 74 8.18 20.59 34.15
N ASN A 75 9.51 20.44 34.26
CA ASN A 75 10.35 21.12 35.23
C ASN A 75 11.21 22.25 34.68
N GLU A 76 11.42 22.26 33.34
CA GLU A 76 12.30 23.24 32.68
C GLU A 76 11.55 24.01 31.59
N ASP A 77 11.86 25.29 31.43
CA ASP A 77 11.26 26.10 30.36
C ASP A 77 12.04 25.99 29.04
N ILE A 78 12.01 24.80 28.44
CA ILE A 78 12.62 24.50 27.15
C ILE A 78 11.59 24.01 26.14
N THR A 79 11.94 24.08 24.84
CA THR A 79 11.02 23.65 23.77
C THR A 79 11.00 22.12 23.63
N ALA A 80 9.93 21.60 23.03
CA ALA A 80 9.83 20.18 22.70
C ALA A 80 10.98 19.71 21.80
N SER A 81 11.46 20.57 20.89
CA SER A 81 12.58 20.27 20.00
C SER A 81 13.91 20.18 20.76
N GLU A 82 14.16 21.09 21.70
CA GLU A 82 15.36 21.04 22.55
C GLU A 82 15.33 19.82 23.48
N THR A 83 14.14 19.50 24.03
CA THR A 83 13.96 18.29 24.86
C THR A 83 14.28 17.03 24.05
N ALA A 84 13.82 16.94 22.79
CA ALA A 84 14.11 15.80 21.92
C ALA A 84 15.62 15.53 21.82
N TYR A 85 16.40 16.56 21.53
CA TYR A 85 17.86 16.41 21.41
C TYR A 85 18.52 16.10 22.77
N ARG A 86 18.06 16.71 23.88
CA ARG A 86 18.60 16.44 25.22
C ARG A 86 18.39 15.01 25.69
N VAL A 87 17.34 14.35 25.24
CA VAL A 87 17.06 12.94 25.55
C VAL A 87 17.50 11.98 24.45
N GLY A 88 18.35 12.43 23.52
CA GLY A 88 19.01 11.60 22.53
C GLY A 88 18.14 11.15 21.35
N PHE A 89 17.12 11.92 20.98
CA PHE A 89 16.39 11.74 19.71
C PHE A 89 17.06 12.61 18.64
N SER A 90 17.39 12.02 17.51
CA SER A 90 17.97 12.72 16.36
C SER A 90 16.95 13.57 15.58
N SER A 91 15.65 13.36 15.79
CA SER A 91 14.57 14.08 15.12
C SER A 91 13.46 14.50 16.10
N PRO A 92 13.17 15.82 16.24
CA PRO A 92 12.07 16.33 17.06
C PRO A 92 10.68 15.83 16.61
N THR A 93 10.49 15.63 15.31
CA THR A 93 9.23 15.09 14.77
C THR A 93 9.03 13.64 15.20
N TYR A 94 10.06 12.82 15.08
CA TYR A 94 10.02 11.43 15.54
C TYR A 94 9.83 11.33 17.07
N PHE A 95 10.49 12.22 17.82
CA PHE A 95 10.29 12.33 19.27
C PHE A 95 8.83 12.64 19.61
N SER A 96 8.23 13.66 18.98
CA SER A 96 6.83 14.04 19.25
C SER A 96 5.86 12.91 18.97
N THR A 97 6.07 12.16 17.89
CA THR A 97 5.29 10.96 17.56
C THR A 97 5.45 9.87 18.63
N CYS A 98 6.68 9.55 19.02
CA CYS A 98 6.94 8.55 20.06
C CYS A 98 6.37 8.97 21.42
N PHE A 99 6.46 10.25 21.77
CA PHE A 99 5.93 10.81 23.00
C PHE A 99 4.40 10.71 23.07
N HIS A 100 3.74 11.15 21.99
CA HIS A 100 2.28 11.05 21.91
C HIS A 100 1.80 9.59 21.97
N ASN A 101 2.45 8.68 21.23
CA ASN A 101 2.10 7.25 21.25
C ASN A 101 2.32 6.58 22.61
N TYR A 102 3.23 7.10 23.43
CA TYR A 102 3.53 6.52 24.73
C TYR A 102 2.66 7.11 25.86
N PHE A 103 2.42 8.43 25.84
CA PHE A 103 1.70 9.13 26.89
C PHE A 103 0.23 9.45 26.54
N GLY A 104 -0.17 9.39 25.26
CA GLY A 104 -1.51 9.74 24.79
C GLY A 104 -1.73 11.25 24.55
N TYR A 105 -0.71 12.08 24.74
CA TYR A 105 -0.76 13.53 24.54
C TYR A 105 0.58 14.05 23.99
N THR A 106 0.58 15.27 23.45
CA THR A 106 1.76 15.87 22.82
C THR A 106 2.76 16.44 23.82
N PRO A 107 4.05 16.60 23.48
CA PRO A 107 5.04 17.29 24.33
C PRO A 107 4.63 18.74 24.68
N GLY A 108 3.91 19.43 23.79
CA GLY A 108 3.38 20.77 24.03
C GLY A 108 2.28 20.80 25.09
N GLU A 109 1.38 19.82 25.07
CA GLU A 109 0.32 19.65 26.09
C GLU A 109 0.93 19.30 27.45
N ALA A 110 1.96 18.44 27.48
CA ALA A 110 2.71 18.14 28.70
C ALA A 110 3.30 19.40 29.35
N LYS A 111 3.91 20.29 28.54
CA LYS A 111 4.52 21.55 28.98
C LYS A 111 3.47 22.56 29.47
N SER A 112 2.29 22.60 28.87
CA SER A 112 1.23 23.57 29.21
C SER A 112 0.49 23.25 30.53
N GLY A 113 0.78 22.13 31.17
CA GLY A 113 0.17 21.74 32.47
C GLY A 113 -1.31 21.35 32.38
N ILE A 114 -1.85 21.13 31.18
CA ILE A 114 -3.28 20.80 30.98
C ILE A 114 -3.66 19.43 31.58
N ILE A 115 -2.67 18.63 32.02
CA ILE A 115 -2.86 17.22 32.42
C ILE A 115 -2.66 17.00 33.92
N ALA A 116 -2.84 18.03 34.77
CA ALA A 116 -2.58 17.91 36.21
C ALA A 116 -3.62 17.09 36.99
N ASP A 117 -4.71 16.55 36.40
CA ASP A 117 -5.84 15.98 37.14
C ASP A 117 -6.21 14.50 36.82
N VAL A 118 -5.40 13.72 36.11
CA VAL A 118 -5.81 12.34 35.73
C VAL A 118 -5.00 11.21 36.37
N ASP A 119 -3.90 11.47 37.06
CA ASP A 119 -2.99 10.41 37.57
C ASP A 119 -3.07 10.17 39.10
N ASN A 120 -4.28 10.00 39.63
CA ASN A 120 -4.44 9.50 41.01
C ASN A 120 -5.62 8.52 41.20
N GLN A 121 -5.81 7.57 40.28
CA GLN A 121 -6.63 6.39 40.61
C GLN A 121 -6.19 5.15 39.83
N SER A 122 -5.89 4.13 40.61
CA SER A 122 -5.84 2.69 40.27
C SER A 122 -4.48 2.05 40.00
N LEU A 123 -3.78 1.81 41.10
CA LEU A 123 -3.06 0.54 41.28
C LEU A 123 -3.75 -0.15 42.47
N GLY A 124 -4.68 -1.03 42.16
CA GLY A 124 -5.39 -1.85 43.15
C GLY A 124 -5.65 -3.24 42.57
N THR A 125 -4.69 -4.13 42.79
CA THR A 125 -4.83 -5.58 42.63
C THR A 125 -5.91 -6.11 43.57
N SER A 126 -6.92 -6.80 43.06
CA SER A 126 -7.71 -7.73 43.88
C SER A 126 -8.16 -8.92 43.05
N THR A 127 -7.45 -10.02 43.24
CA THR A 127 -7.85 -11.35 42.83
C THR A 127 -8.78 -11.87 43.94
N GLU A 128 -10.07 -11.96 43.71
CA GLU A 128 -10.97 -12.74 44.53
C GLU A 128 -11.36 -14.03 43.80
N ILE A 129 -10.90 -15.12 44.39
CA ILE A 129 -11.31 -16.50 44.06
C ILE A 129 -12.60 -16.77 44.84
N LEU A 130 -13.71 -16.86 44.12
CA LEU A 130 -14.94 -17.39 44.73
C LEU A 130 -15.00 -18.92 44.48
N SER A 131 -14.78 -19.64 45.56
CA SER A 131 -15.09 -21.06 45.67
C SER A 131 -16.61 -21.22 45.83
N VAL A 132 -17.24 -21.96 44.93
CA VAL A 132 -18.62 -22.41 45.10
C VAL A 132 -18.62 -23.94 45.29
N ASP A 133 -19.12 -24.31 46.46
CA ASP A 133 -19.30 -25.69 46.92
C ASP A 133 -20.40 -26.43 46.15
N SER A 134 -20.19 -27.70 45.92
CA SER A 134 -21.07 -28.59 45.17
C SER A 134 -22.21 -29.12 46.03
N LYS A 135 -23.42 -29.14 45.45
CA LYS A 135 -24.40 -30.26 45.63
C LYS A 135 -25.58 -30.08 44.67
N ASN A 136 -25.66 -30.84 43.60
CA ASN A 136 -26.85 -31.65 43.34
C ASN A 136 -26.69 -32.60 42.14
N SER A 137 -27.11 -33.79 42.41
CA SER A 137 -26.92 -35.00 41.63
C SER A 137 -28.16 -35.37 40.81
N TYR A 138 -28.47 -34.65 39.74
CA TYR A 138 -29.43 -35.14 38.72
C TYR A 138 -29.14 -34.61 37.28
N THR A 139 -28.04 -33.89 37.07
CA THR A 139 -27.69 -33.30 35.78
C THR A 139 -26.71 -34.15 34.96
N LYS A 140 -26.21 -35.28 35.50
CA LYS A 140 -25.17 -36.07 34.81
C LYS A 140 -25.68 -36.82 33.57
N THR A 141 -26.96 -37.18 33.50
CA THR A 141 -27.51 -37.95 32.39
C THR A 141 -27.85 -37.09 31.16
N ILE A 142 -28.22 -35.83 31.39
CA ILE A 142 -28.52 -34.86 30.28
C ILE A 142 -27.24 -34.30 29.67
N ILE A 143 -26.20 -34.11 30.48
CA ILE A 143 -24.89 -33.62 30.04
C ILE A 143 -24.17 -34.64 29.14
N TRP A 144 -24.25 -35.93 29.44
CA TRP A 144 -23.66 -36.97 28.57
C TRP A 144 -24.38 -37.14 27.24
N ALA A 145 -25.69 -36.97 27.18
CA ALA A 145 -26.44 -37.00 25.95
C ALA A 145 -26.12 -35.77 25.06
N SER A 146 -25.94 -34.58 25.66
CA SER A 146 -25.55 -33.34 24.94
C SER A 146 -24.12 -33.41 24.43
N ILE A 147 -23.20 -34.05 25.18
CA ILE A 147 -21.79 -34.22 24.76
C ILE A 147 -21.69 -35.20 23.58
N ILE A 148 -22.51 -36.26 23.56
CA ILE A 148 -22.53 -37.23 22.44
C ILE A 148 -23.09 -36.60 21.18
N VAL A 149 -24.12 -35.77 21.26
CA VAL A 149 -24.68 -35.02 20.11
C VAL A 149 -23.71 -33.94 19.61
N LEU A 150 -23.00 -33.23 20.51
CA LEU A 150 -21.95 -32.30 20.16
C LEU A 150 -20.71 -33.01 19.57
N ALA A 151 -20.34 -34.17 20.06
CA ALA A 151 -19.24 -34.97 19.50
C ALA A 151 -19.60 -35.54 18.11
N LEU A 152 -20.83 -35.95 17.87
CA LEU A 152 -21.28 -36.43 16.55
C LEU A 152 -21.49 -35.28 15.55
N SER A 153 -21.88 -34.08 16.00
CA SER A 153 -21.95 -32.89 15.14
C SER A 153 -20.54 -32.35 14.84
N SER A 154 -19.62 -32.38 15.77
CA SER A 154 -18.25 -31.96 15.54
C SER A 154 -17.50 -32.88 14.59
N THR A 155 -17.73 -34.20 14.66
CA THR A 155 -17.18 -35.19 13.70
C THR A 155 -17.75 -35.00 12.28
N TYR A 156 -19.02 -34.60 12.14
CA TYR A 156 -19.60 -34.28 10.83
C TYR A 156 -19.00 -33.00 10.22
N PHE A 157 -18.66 -31.99 11.03
CA PHE A 157 -17.98 -30.78 10.57
C PHE A 157 -16.47 -30.97 10.32
N VAL A 158 -15.82 -31.93 10.98
CA VAL A 158 -14.40 -32.24 10.80
C VAL A 158 -14.16 -33.11 9.56
N TYR A 159 -15.18 -33.85 9.07
CA TYR A 159 -15.05 -34.71 7.89
C TYR A 159 -15.60 -34.11 6.57
N LYS A 160 -15.93 -32.83 6.50
CA LYS A 160 -16.00 -32.18 5.19
C LYS A 160 -14.56 -31.98 4.67
N PRO A 161 -14.19 -32.60 3.54
CA PRO A 161 -12.88 -32.36 2.97
C PRO A 161 -12.84 -30.95 2.41
N PHE A 162 -12.38 -30.00 3.22
CA PHE A 162 -11.75 -28.82 2.68
C PHE A 162 -10.48 -29.29 1.99
N ALA A 163 -10.54 -29.45 0.68
CA ALA A 163 -9.35 -29.54 -0.15
C ALA A 163 -8.67 -28.16 -0.20
N LYS A 164 -8.29 -27.62 0.96
CA LYS A 164 -7.18 -26.69 1.05
C LYS A 164 -5.94 -27.59 1.05
N LYS A 165 -5.06 -27.39 0.09
CA LYS A 165 -3.67 -27.82 0.19
C LYS A 165 -3.10 -27.13 1.43
N ASP A 166 -3.16 -27.81 2.57
CA ASP A 166 -2.49 -27.36 3.79
C ASP A 166 -1.00 -27.28 3.47
N LYS A 167 -0.45 -26.07 3.58
CA LYS A 167 1.01 -25.87 3.61
C LYS A 167 1.53 -26.72 4.79
N VAL A 168 2.31 -27.73 4.51
CA VAL A 168 2.84 -28.65 5.51
C VAL A 168 3.79 -27.85 6.42
N ASN A 169 3.35 -27.59 7.62
CA ASN A 169 4.14 -26.88 8.62
C ASN A 169 5.02 -27.89 9.38
N ILE A 170 6.19 -28.18 8.86
CA ILE A 170 7.20 -29.03 9.52
C ILE A 170 8.09 -28.09 10.34
N GLY A 171 7.84 -28.00 11.64
CA GLY A 171 8.74 -27.36 12.59
C GLY A 171 8.78 -25.83 12.57
N GLY A 172 7.67 -25.13 12.24
CA GLY A 172 7.59 -23.67 12.35
C GLY A 172 8.31 -22.87 11.26
N VAL A 173 8.86 -23.52 10.24
CA VAL A 173 9.48 -22.89 9.07
C VAL A 173 8.49 -22.92 7.91
N GLN A 174 7.98 -21.77 7.50
CA GLN A 174 7.25 -21.65 6.24
C GLN A 174 8.21 -21.94 5.08
N VAL A 175 7.90 -22.96 4.28
CA VAL A 175 8.66 -23.30 3.07
C VAL A 175 7.94 -22.65 1.89
N PHE A 176 8.60 -21.73 1.24
CA PHE A 176 8.13 -21.08 0.00
C PHE A 176 8.69 -21.84 -1.23
N ASP A 177 8.12 -21.55 -2.42
CA ASP A 177 8.62 -22.14 -3.65
C ASP A 177 10.07 -21.69 -3.91
N ASP A 178 10.99 -22.63 -4.11
CA ASP A 178 12.42 -22.33 -4.34
C ASP A 178 12.67 -21.48 -5.60
N LYS A 179 11.69 -21.38 -6.49
CA LYS A 179 11.70 -20.53 -7.67
C LYS A 179 10.93 -19.22 -7.49
N SER A 180 10.88 -18.73 -6.24
CA SER A 180 10.35 -17.41 -5.88
C SER A 180 11.46 -16.44 -5.48
N ILE A 181 11.38 -15.18 -5.89
CA ILE A 181 12.43 -14.18 -5.68
C ILE A 181 11.88 -12.78 -5.42
N ALA A 182 12.52 -12.06 -4.52
CA ALA A 182 12.44 -10.61 -4.39
C ALA A 182 13.81 -9.98 -4.70
N VAL A 183 13.82 -9.02 -5.63
CA VAL A 183 14.99 -8.19 -5.91
C VAL A 183 14.85 -6.90 -5.13
N LEU A 184 15.64 -6.73 -4.07
CA LEU A 184 15.60 -5.51 -3.27
C LEU A 184 16.24 -4.34 -4.01
N PRO A 185 15.80 -3.09 -3.79
CA PRO A 185 16.40 -1.92 -4.39
C PRO A 185 17.91 -1.89 -4.16
N LEU A 186 18.68 -1.78 -5.25
CA LEU A 186 20.13 -1.70 -5.19
C LEU A 186 20.55 -0.44 -4.45
N LYS A 187 21.53 -0.56 -3.55
CA LYS A 187 22.07 0.60 -2.81
C LYS A 187 22.91 1.47 -3.74
N ASN A 188 22.60 2.73 -3.83
CA ASN A 188 23.42 3.71 -4.54
C ASN A 188 24.65 4.04 -3.69
N LEU A 189 25.82 3.55 -4.11
CA LEU A 189 27.14 3.85 -3.53
C LEU A 189 27.99 4.72 -4.46
N THR A 190 27.39 5.48 -5.37
CA THR A 190 28.10 6.41 -6.26
C THR A 190 28.62 7.65 -5.53
N GLY A 191 28.15 7.92 -4.32
CA GLY A 191 28.40 9.18 -3.59
C GLY A 191 27.59 10.37 -4.11
N ASN A 192 26.76 10.18 -5.16
CA ASN A 192 25.90 11.22 -5.74
C ASN A 192 24.41 10.78 -5.63
N PRO A 193 23.61 11.45 -4.79
CA PRO A 193 22.17 11.17 -4.68
C PRO A 193 21.39 11.38 -5.99
N ASP A 194 21.87 12.25 -6.88
CA ASP A 194 21.21 12.52 -8.17
C ASP A 194 21.27 11.30 -9.13
N LEU A 195 22.10 10.31 -8.83
CA LEU A 195 22.21 9.06 -9.60
C LEU A 195 21.36 7.92 -9.02
N GLU A 196 20.49 8.19 -8.06
CA GLU A 196 19.59 7.21 -7.44
C GLU A 196 18.68 6.52 -8.48
N PHE A 197 18.27 7.25 -9.50
CA PHE A 197 17.45 6.73 -10.60
C PHE A 197 18.11 5.57 -11.36
N ILE A 198 19.46 5.49 -11.38
CA ILE A 198 20.17 4.38 -12.01
C ILE A 198 20.02 3.10 -11.19
N SER A 199 20.14 3.21 -9.86
CA SER A 199 19.98 2.07 -8.96
C SER A 199 18.56 1.53 -8.98
N ASP A 200 17.56 2.41 -8.94
CA ASP A 200 16.14 2.05 -9.01
C ASP A 200 15.80 1.46 -10.38
N GLY A 201 16.23 2.10 -11.45
CA GLY A 201 15.99 1.63 -12.81
C GLY A 201 16.66 0.29 -13.12
N MET A 202 17.88 0.04 -12.59
CA MET A 202 18.54 -1.25 -12.74
C MET A 202 17.79 -2.35 -11.98
N THR A 203 17.29 -2.04 -10.75
CA THR A 203 16.49 -2.97 -9.98
C THR A 203 15.21 -3.36 -10.72
N ASP A 204 14.47 -2.38 -11.22
CA ASP A 204 13.23 -2.61 -11.97
C ASP A 204 13.47 -3.36 -13.27
N ALA A 205 14.54 -3.04 -14.00
CA ALA A 205 14.93 -3.75 -15.23
C ALA A 205 15.24 -5.23 -14.97
N ILE A 206 15.90 -5.57 -13.88
CA ILE A 206 16.17 -6.96 -13.47
C ILE A 206 14.83 -7.67 -13.16
N ILE A 207 13.96 -7.06 -12.36
CA ILE A 207 12.62 -7.57 -12.02
C ILE A 207 11.82 -7.84 -13.30
N SER A 208 11.74 -6.84 -14.18
CA SER A 208 10.99 -6.93 -15.45
C SER A 208 11.47 -8.08 -16.35
N ARG A 209 12.77 -8.33 -16.40
CA ARG A 209 13.32 -9.47 -17.18
C ARG A 209 13.06 -10.81 -16.51
N LEU A 210 13.18 -10.91 -15.18
CA LEU A 210 12.88 -12.13 -14.42
C LEU A 210 11.43 -12.56 -14.59
N THR A 211 10.48 -11.61 -14.68
CA THR A 211 9.05 -11.92 -14.89
C THR A 211 8.75 -12.58 -16.23
N LYS A 212 9.66 -12.49 -17.22
CA LYS A 212 9.51 -13.14 -18.52
C LYS A 212 9.84 -14.64 -18.48
N ILE A 213 10.46 -15.13 -17.42
CA ILE A 213 10.90 -16.52 -17.27
C ILE A 213 9.79 -17.35 -16.61
N LYS A 214 9.09 -18.16 -17.37
CA LYS A 214 7.93 -18.96 -16.91
C LYS A 214 8.26 -19.98 -15.82
N THR A 215 9.53 -20.41 -15.75
CA THR A 215 9.99 -21.36 -14.72
C THR A 215 10.21 -20.69 -13.37
N ILE A 216 10.39 -19.36 -13.31
CA ILE A 216 10.35 -18.58 -12.07
C ILE A 216 8.88 -18.38 -11.71
N LYS A 217 8.46 -18.90 -10.56
CA LYS A 217 7.05 -18.98 -10.16
C LYS A 217 6.51 -17.69 -9.57
N LYS A 218 7.40 -16.91 -8.94
CA LYS A 218 7.04 -15.67 -8.26
C LYS A 218 8.20 -14.69 -8.31
N VAL A 219 7.95 -13.50 -8.85
CA VAL A 219 8.86 -12.35 -8.84
C VAL A 219 8.11 -11.19 -8.23
N ILE A 220 8.61 -10.64 -7.13
CA ILE A 220 7.94 -9.52 -6.45
C ILE A 220 8.13 -8.24 -7.27
N PRO A 221 7.06 -7.46 -7.54
CA PRO A 221 7.14 -6.22 -8.29
C PRO A 221 7.99 -5.15 -7.60
N PHE A 222 8.57 -4.23 -8.40
CA PHE A 222 9.40 -3.15 -7.89
C PHE A 222 8.68 -2.25 -6.87
N THR A 223 7.41 -1.91 -7.12
CA THR A 223 6.59 -1.09 -6.22
C THR A 223 6.48 -1.67 -4.82
N SER A 224 6.43 -2.99 -4.70
CA SER A 224 6.31 -3.69 -3.42
C SER A 224 7.64 -3.83 -2.69
N VAL A 225 8.77 -3.96 -3.42
CA VAL A 225 10.10 -4.00 -2.80
C VAL A 225 10.66 -2.62 -2.46
N GLN A 226 10.16 -1.56 -3.07
CA GLN A 226 10.64 -0.20 -2.89
C GLN A 226 10.54 0.28 -1.42
N SER A 227 9.52 -0.17 -0.69
CA SER A 227 9.33 0.12 0.74
C SER A 227 10.46 -0.41 1.63
N TYR A 228 11.22 -1.41 1.15
CA TYR A 228 12.34 -1.99 1.89
C TYR A 228 13.67 -1.25 1.68
N LYS A 229 13.72 -0.23 0.85
CA LYS A 229 14.93 0.55 0.58
C LYS A 229 15.56 1.19 1.83
N LYS A 230 14.70 1.60 2.78
CA LYS A 230 15.09 2.19 4.07
C LYS A 230 14.62 1.36 5.27
N SER A 231 14.32 0.08 5.05
CA SER A 231 13.77 -0.79 6.07
C SER A 231 14.88 -1.36 6.95
N ASP A 232 14.66 -1.40 8.27
CA ASP A 232 15.54 -2.06 9.24
C ASP A 232 15.24 -3.56 9.41
N LYS A 233 14.28 -4.11 8.63
CA LYS A 233 13.92 -5.53 8.65
C LYS A 233 15.09 -6.38 8.16
N SER A 234 15.31 -7.52 8.80
CA SER A 234 16.25 -8.52 8.32
C SER A 234 15.77 -9.14 7.01
N LEU A 235 16.70 -9.68 6.20
CA LEU A 235 16.36 -10.39 4.95
C LEU A 235 15.38 -11.53 5.20
N LYS A 236 15.49 -12.22 6.34
CA LYS A 236 14.57 -13.29 6.75
C LYS A 236 13.15 -12.76 6.96
N GLU A 237 12.99 -11.63 7.64
CA GLU A 237 11.68 -11.01 7.85
C GLU A 237 11.09 -10.51 6.51
N ILE A 238 11.92 -9.94 5.64
CA ILE A 238 11.50 -9.52 4.30
C ILE A 238 11.04 -10.73 3.48
N ALA A 239 11.82 -11.82 3.46
CA ALA A 239 11.45 -13.05 2.75
C ALA A 239 10.13 -13.65 3.26
N GLN A 240 9.88 -13.59 4.56
CA GLN A 240 8.64 -14.07 5.17
C GLN A 240 7.43 -13.19 4.78
N VAL A 241 7.57 -11.87 4.81
CA VAL A 241 6.50 -10.93 4.44
C VAL A 241 6.15 -11.05 2.96
N LEU A 242 7.18 -11.16 2.11
CA LEU A 242 7.03 -11.28 0.66
C LEU A 242 6.71 -12.72 0.21
N GLU A 243 6.78 -13.68 1.13
CA GLU A 243 6.57 -15.11 0.87
C GLU A 243 7.46 -15.62 -0.28
N VAL A 244 8.77 -15.34 -0.22
CA VAL A 244 9.75 -15.78 -1.21
C VAL A 244 10.88 -16.59 -0.58
N SER A 245 11.42 -17.56 -1.33
CA SER A 245 12.59 -18.33 -0.91
C SER A 245 13.89 -17.61 -1.13
N ASN A 246 13.97 -16.73 -2.14
CA ASN A 246 15.21 -16.09 -2.55
C ASN A 246 15.11 -14.56 -2.50
N ILE A 247 16.19 -13.92 -2.06
CA ILE A 247 16.36 -12.47 -2.08
C ILE A 247 17.62 -12.14 -2.85
N LEU A 248 17.50 -11.27 -3.85
CA LEU A 248 18.63 -10.60 -4.46
C LEU A 248 18.82 -9.25 -3.79
N GLN A 249 20.03 -8.97 -3.33
CA GLN A 249 20.45 -7.66 -2.85
C GLN A 249 21.75 -7.24 -3.52
N GLY A 250 22.06 -5.95 -3.47
CA GLY A 250 23.32 -5.49 -4.03
C GLY A 250 23.53 -3.99 -3.90
N ASN A 251 24.58 -3.52 -4.57
CA ASN A 251 24.90 -2.11 -4.64
C ASN A 251 25.43 -1.73 -6.01
N LEU A 252 25.31 -0.45 -6.33
CA LEU A 252 25.77 0.16 -7.56
C LEU A 252 26.78 1.27 -7.25
N GLN A 253 27.88 1.28 -7.97
CA GLN A 253 28.90 2.31 -7.95
C GLN A 253 29.14 2.84 -9.36
N MET A 254 29.56 4.10 -9.46
CA MET A 254 30.00 4.68 -10.73
C MET A 254 31.36 5.36 -10.57
N SER A 255 32.22 5.17 -11.56
CA SER A 255 33.52 5.86 -11.67
C SER A 255 33.69 6.34 -13.12
N GLY A 256 33.55 7.64 -13.34
CA GLY A 256 33.51 8.20 -14.69
C GLY A 256 32.34 7.62 -15.47
N ASN A 257 32.63 6.94 -16.59
CA ASN A 257 31.65 6.28 -17.44
C ASN A 257 31.49 4.77 -17.17
N GLN A 258 32.12 4.25 -16.11
CA GLN A 258 32.01 2.84 -15.73
C GLN A 258 31.00 2.66 -14.61
N ILE A 259 30.10 1.67 -14.79
CA ILE A 259 29.17 1.20 -13.75
C ILE A 259 29.69 -0.14 -13.22
N LYS A 260 29.69 -0.25 -11.89
CA LYS A 260 30.05 -1.46 -11.16
C LYS A 260 28.88 -1.89 -10.31
N ILE A 261 28.44 -3.13 -10.44
CA ILE A 261 27.32 -3.69 -9.67
C ILE A 261 27.81 -4.94 -8.94
N ASN A 262 27.59 -4.96 -7.62
CA ASN A 262 27.82 -6.14 -6.79
C ASN A 262 26.47 -6.72 -6.39
N LEU A 263 26.26 -7.99 -6.68
CA LEU A 263 25.00 -8.70 -6.43
C LEU A 263 25.23 -9.92 -5.55
N GLN A 264 24.25 -10.22 -4.72
CA GLN A 264 24.21 -11.40 -3.85
C GLN A 264 22.81 -12.00 -3.86
N LEU A 265 22.70 -13.27 -4.26
CA LEU A 265 21.50 -14.08 -4.13
C LEU A 265 21.56 -14.86 -2.82
N ILE A 266 20.57 -14.71 -1.98
CA ILE A 266 20.54 -15.25 -0.62
C ILE A 266 19.25 -16.04 -0.44
N HIS A 267 19.35 -17.22 0.15
CA HIS A 267 18.17 -17.98 0.56
C HIS A 267 17.56 -17.34 1.83
N GLY A 268 16.36 -16.79 1.70
CA GLY A 268 15.74 -15.90 2.69
C GLY A 268 15.55 -16.53 4.08
N SER A 269 15.15 -17.80 4.17
CA SER A 269 14.87 -18.43 5.45
C SER A 269 16.14 -18.86 6.21
N SER A 270 17.17 -19.33 5.49
CA SER A 270 18.43 -19.82 6.07
C SER A 270 19.56 -18.79 6.08
N ASN A 271 19.38 -17.67 5.38
CA ASN A 271 20.40 -16.63 5.19
C ASN A 271 21.70 -17.17 4.55
N VAL A 272 21.62 -18.25 3.76
CA VAL A 272 22.73 -18.86 3.05
C VAL A 272 22.93 -18.11 1.73
N HIS A 273 24.16 -17.70 1.46
CA HIS A 273 24.55 -17.13 0.19
C HIS A 273 24.57 -18.23 -0.88
N LEU A 274 23.71 -18.09 -1.89
CA LEU A 274 23.62 -19.03 -3.02
C LEU A 274 24.58 -18.62 -4.14
N TRP A 275 24.75 -17.31 -4.33
CA TRP A 275 25.57 -16.76 -5.40
C TRP A 275 25.97 -15.31 -5.08
N SER A 276 27.17 -14.92 -5.53
CA SER A 276 27.65 -13.54 -5.46
C SER A 276 28.52 -13.27 -6.69
N GLU A 277 28.29 -12.13 -7.35
CA GLU A 277 29.03 -11.73 -8.52
C GLU A 277 29.20 -10.22 -8.59
N GLU A 278 30.28 -9.80 -9.21
CA GLU A 278 30.63 -8.42 -9.50
C GLU A 278 30.70 -8.20 -11.00
N TYR A 279 29.97 -7.22 -11.49
CA TYR A 279 29.94 -6.82 -12.89
C TYR A 279 30.52 -5.41 -13.04
N THR A 280 31.35 -5.21 -14.09
CA THR A 280 31.86 -3.89 -14.46
C THR A 280 31.65 -3.70 -15.96
N LYS A 281 30.91 -2.67 -16.35
CA LYS A 281 30.57 -2.33 -17.75
C LYS A 281 30.71 -0.83 -17.96
N GLU A 282 30.81 -0.39 -19.21
CA GLU A 282 30.65 1.03 -19.52
C GLU A 282 29.18 1.44 -19.49
N TRP A 283 28.89 2.68 -19.10
CA TRP A 283 27.55 3.26 -19.15
C TRP A 283 27.20 3.58 -20.62
N LYS A 284 26.95 2.52 -21.42
CA LYS A 284 26.45 2.53 -22.79
C LYS A 284 25.25 1.61 -22.88
N SER A 285 24.32 1.89 -23.81
CA SER A 285 23.05 1.14 -23.90
C SER A 285 23.27 -0.36 -24.11
N ASP A 286 24.07 -0.74 -25.08
CA ASP A 286 24.37 -2.13 -25.40
C ASP A 286 24.99 -2.89 -24.21
N GLU A 287 25.98 -2.31 -23.55
CA GLU A 287 26.66 -2.91 -22.40
C GLU A 287 25.73 -3.00 -21.16
N ILE A 288 24.85 -2.00 -20.96
CA ILE A 288 23.90 -2.02 -19.84
C ILE A 288 22.80 -3.07 -20.04
N PHE A 289 22.26 -3.21 -21.24
CA PHE A 289 21.27 -4.24 -21.53
C PHE A 289 21.88 -5.64 -21.53
N GLU A 290 23.14 -5.80 -21.97
CA GLU A 290 23.91 -7.02 -21.83
C GLU A 290 24.11 -7.38 -20.35
N LEU A 291 24.55 -6.44 -19.53
CA LEU A 291 24.70 -6.61 -18.08
C LEU A 291 23.39 -7.08 -17.43
N GLN A 292 22.26 -6.45 -17.75
CA GLN A 292 20.95 -6.86 -17.22
C GLN A 292 20.62 -8.31 -17.62
N THR A 293 21.01 -8.72 -18.83
CA THR A 293 20.82 -10.09 -19.31
C THR A 293 21.74 -11.08 -18.57
N GLU A 294 23.02 -10.77 -18.43
CA GLU A 294 24.00 -11.59 -17.70
C GLU A 294 23.55 -11.82 -16.25
N VAL A 295 23.06 -10.77 -15.59
CA VAL A 295 22.52 -10.85 -14.22
C VAL A 295 21.32 -11.81 -14.14
N VAL A 296 20.38 -11.70 -15.07
CA VAL A 296 19.17 -12.55 -15.08
C VAL A 296 19.53 -14.00 -15.40
N GLU A 297 20.46 -14.27 -16.32
CA GLU A 297 20.98 -15.60 -16.59
C GLU A 297 21.67 -16.20 -15.34
N GLY A 298 22.49 -15.40 -14.65
CA GLY A 298 23.17 -15.81 -13.41
C GLY A 298 22.18 -16.16 -12.27
N ILE A 299 21.18 -15.30 -12.04
CA ILE A 299 20.11 -15.57 -11.06
C ILE A 299 19.37 -16.86 -11.41
N SER A 300 18.94 -17.00 -12.66
CA SER A 300 18.16 -18.15 -13.14
C SER A 300 18.92 -19.45 -12.97
N ALA A 301 20.22 -19.48 -13.32
CA ALA A 301 21.07 -20.65 -13.16
C ALA A 301 21.16 -21.07 -11.69
N ASN A 302 21.35 -20.11 -10.76
CA ASN A 302 21.48 -20.40 -9.33
C ASN A 302 20.16 -20.73 -8.63
N MET A 303 19.02 -20.39 -9.26
CA MET A 303 17.69 -20.83 -8.83
C MET A 303 17.24 -22.13 -9.53
N ASN A 304 18.08 -22.75 -10.34
CA ASN A 304 17.73 -23.89 -11.21
C ASN A 304 16.50 -23.60 -12.08
N ALA A 305 16.35 -22.35 -12.53
CA ALA A 305 15.29 -21.94 -13.45
C ALA A 305 15.79 -22.07 -14.90
N VAL A 306 15.01 -22.76 -15.72
CA VAL A 306 15.33 -22.95 -17.13
C VAL A 306 14.73 -21.79 -17.92
N ILE A 307 15.55 -21.10 -18.71
CA ILE A 307 15.11 -20.04 -19.63
C ILE A 307 14.86 -20.70 -21.00
N ALA A 308 13.65 -20.61 -21.53
CA ALA A 308 13.34 -21.10 -22.86
C ALA A 308 13.96 -20.18 -23.94
N GLN A 309 14.12 -20.72 -25.18
CA GLN A 309 14.79 -19.97 -26.22
C GLN A 309 14.03 -18.71 -26.67
N ASP A 310 12.70 -18.74 -26.69
CA ASP A 310 11.84 -17.60 -26.92
C ASP A 310 11.93 -16.55 -25.80
N GLU A 311 11.94 -16.98 -24.54
CA GLU A 311 12.12 -16.12 -23.38
C GLU A 311 13.50 -15.42 -23.40
N LEU A 312 14.55 -16.17 -23.77
CA LEU A 312 15.90 -15.62 -23.87
C LEU A 312 15.99 -14.54 -24.95
N ALA A 313 15.32 -14.74 -26.10
CA ALA A 313 15.25 -13.73 -27.14
C ALA A 313 14.59 -12.45 -26.67
N ASP A 314 13.50 -12.56 -25.88
CA ASP A 314 12.80 -11.42 -25.29
C ASP A 314 13.61 -10.72 -24.19
N ILE A 315 14.39 -11.50 -23.42
CA ILE A 315 15.28 -10.95 -22.38
C ILE A 315 16.44 -10.18 -23.01
N LYS A 316 16.98 -10.66 -24.14
CA LYS A 316 18.09 -10.06 -24.89
C LYS A 316 17.68 -8.86 -25.76
N LYS A 317 16.38 -8.58 -25.89
CA LYS A 317 15.91 -7.42 -26.65
C LYS A 317 16.49 -6.12 -26.06
N ILE A 318 17.10 -5.32 -26.92
CA ILE A 318 17.62 -3.99 -26.60
C ILE A 318 16.52 -2.98 -26.95
N PRO A 319 15.87 -2.34 -25.99
CA PRO A 319 14.75 -1.43 -26.25
C PRO A 319 15.17 -0.16 -27.00
N THR A 320 16.37 0.35 -26.73
CA THR A 320 16.95 1.53 -27.40
C THR A 320 18.46 1.43 -27.50
N GLN A 321 19.03 1.90 -28.62
CA GLN A 321 20.48 2.06 -28.79
C GLN A 321 20.99 3.41 -28.26
N SER A 322 20.07 4.33 -27.93
CA SER A 322 20.41 5.65 -27.40
C SER A 322 20.61 5.63 -25.90
N LYS A 323 21.85 5.84 -25.46
CA LYS A 323 22.19 6.03 -24.04
C LYS A 323 21.38 7.16 -23.40
N ASP A 324 21.23 8.27 -24.13
CA ASP A 324 20.54 9.45 -23.63
C ASP A 324 19.03 9.17 -23.51
N ALA A 325 18.42 8.48 -24.48
CA ALA A 325 17.03 8.07 -24.42
C ALA A 325 16.78 7.19 -23.18
N TYR A 326 17.63 6.20 -22.95
CA TYR A 326 17.52 5.33 -21.76
C TYR A 326 17.72 6.10 -20.45
N SER A 327 18.72 6.98 -20.39
CA SER A 327 18.96 7.80 -19.20
C SER A 327 17.78 8.72 -18.87
N TYR A 328 17.19 9.40 -19.87
CA TYR A 328 16.00 10.24 -19.68
C TYR A 328 14.77 9.43 -19.26
N TYR A 329 14.60 8.26 -19.84
CA TYR A 329 13.53 7.35 -19.44
C TYR A 329 13.63 6.95 -17.96
N LEU A 330 14.79 6.50 -17.48
CA LEU A 330 15.00 6.14 -16.08
C LEU A 330 14.78 7.32 -15.12
N GLN A 331 15.22 8.53 -15.50
CA GLN A 331 14.93 9.75 -14.74
C GLN A 331 13.41 10.04 -14.69
N GLY A 332 12.71 9.83 -15.80
CA GLY A 332 11.26 9.94 -15.90
C GLY A 332 10.55 9.00 -14.93
N GLU A 333 10.93 7.72 -14.93
CA GLU A 333 10.41 6.71 -14.00
C GLU A 333 10.65 7.11 -12.53
N PHE A 334 11.85 7.58 -12.21
CA PHE A 334 12.18 8.05 -10.88
C PHE A 334 11.32 9.25 -10.44
N GLN A 335 11.02 10.19 -11.34
CA GLN A 335 10.14 11.31 -11.05
C GLN A 335 8.69 10.84 -10.90
N ARG A 336 8.18 10.00 -11.79
CA ARG A 336 6.83 9.43 -11.74
C ARG A 336 6.54 8.76 -10.39
N ASN A 337 7.49 8.00 -9.87
CA ASN A 337 7.35 7.27 -8.60
C ASN A 337 7.27 8.16 -7.35
N LYS A 338 7.53 9.47 -7.45
CA LYS A 338 7.34 10.42 -6.34
C LYS A 338 5.87 10.80 -6.11
N GLY A 339 5.00 10.65 -7.12
CA GLY A 339 3.55 10.73 -6.98
C GLY A 339 2.99 12.12 -6.62
N ASN A 340 3.61 13.22 -7.08
CA ASN A 340 3.08 14.57 -6.93
C ASN A 340 3.07 15.32 -8.25
N GLU A 341 2.31 16.42 -8.35
CA GLU A 341 2.09 17.15 -9.60
C GLU A 341 3.38 17.64 -10.26
N LEU A 342 4.29 18.23 -9.47
CA LEU A 342 5.58 18.71 -9.98
C LEU A 342 6.42 17.54 -10.54
N SER A 343 6.44 16.42 -9.85
CA SER A 343 7.19 15.24 -10.29
C SER A 343 6.59 14.60 -11.55
N TYR A 344 5.27 14.64 -11.70
CA TYR A 344 4.59 14.20 -12.91
C TYR A 344 4.93 15.10 -14.11
N SER A 345 4.90 16.42 -13.92
CA SER A 345 5.33 17.37 -14.95
C SER A 345 6.79 17.16 -15.36
N ASN A 346 7.68 16.90 -14.39
CA ASN A 346 9.09 16.58 -14.66
C ASN A 346 9.23 15.25 -15.40
N ALA A 347 8.42 14.24 -15.05
CA ALA A 347 8.43 12.95 -15.74
C ALA A 347 8.03 13.10 -17.21
N ILE A 348 6.95 13.86 -17.51
CA ILE A 348 6.52 14.15 -18.87
C ILE A 348 7.66 14.76 -19.69
N ASN A 349 8.31 15.82 -19.17
CA ASN A 349 9.45 16.46 -19.88
C ASN A 349 10.60 15.48 -20.14
N LEU A 350 10.90 14.60 -19.20
CA LEU A 350 11.96 13.60 -19.34
C LEU A 350 11.62 12.53 -20.38
N TYR A 351 10.36 12.08 -20.42
CA TYR A 351 9.92 11.15 -21.46
C TYR A 351 9.90 11.80 -22.85
N GLU A 352 9.52 13.08 -22.97
CA GLU A 352 9.63 13.83 -24.22
C GLU A 352 11.08 13.88 -24.71
N ARG A 353 12.03 14.11 -23.81
CA ARG A 353 13.48 14.08 -24.15
C ARG A 353 13.94 12.67 -24.53
N ALA A 354 13.43 11.63 -23.88
CA ALA A 354 13.72 10.25 -24.27
C ALA A 354 13.21 9.94 -25.68
N ILE A 355 11.98 10.33 -26.01
CA ILE A 355 11.36 10.19 -27.33
C ILE A 355 12.13 11.00 -28.40
N ALA A 356 12.58 12.20 -28.04
CA ALA A 356 13.37 13.04 -28.96
C ALA A 356 14.75 12.43 -29.26
N ALA A 357 15.34 11.74 -28.30
CA ALA A 357 16.64 11.06 -28.45
C ALA A 357 16.53 9.70 -29.18
N ASP A 358 15.37 9.03 -29.09
CA ASP A 358 15.05 7.81 -29.84
C ASP A 358 13.54 7.66 -30.04
N SER A 359 13.04 8.01 -31.20
CA SER A 359 11.61 8.04 -31.52
C SER A 359 10.94 6.67 -31.70
N ILE A 360 11.74 5.58 -31.76
CA ILE A 360 11.23 4.20 -31.83
C ILE A 360 11.32 3.47 -30.49
N TYR A 361 11.82 4.12 -29.44
CA TYR A 361 11.80 3.60 -28.07
C TYR A 361 10.38 3.66 -27.51
N VAL A 362 9.73 2.50 -27.31
CA VAL A 362 8.28 2.41 -27.04
C VAL A 362 7.93 2.79 -25.61
N GLU A 363 8.72 2.36 -24.62
CA GLU A 363 8.45 2.52 -23.19
C GLU A 363 8.13 3.97 -22.77
N PRO A 364 8.89 5.01 -23.21
CA PRO A 364 8.56 6.39 -22.86
C PRO A 364 7.17 6.85 -23.32
N TYR A 365 6.66 6.33 -24.44
CA TYR A 365 5.31 6.66 -24.90
C TYR A 365 4.25 6.08 -23.96
N ILE A 366 4.44 4.82 -23.54
CA ILE A 366 3.49 4.12 -22.67
C ILE A 366 3.48 4.75 -21.27
N ASP A 367 4.67 4.98 -20.69
CA ASP A 367 4.78 5.48 -19.34
C ASP A 367 4.41 6.98 -19.24
N MET A 368 4.67 7.76 -20.28
CA MET A 368 4.15 9.13 -20.39
C MET A 368 2.62 9.16 -20.50
N ALA A 369 2.03 8.22 -21.26
CA ALA A 369 0.57 8.08 -21.33
C ALA A 369 -0.03 7.69 -19.97
N ASN A 370 0.64 6.79 -19.23
CA ASN A 370 0.24 6.43 -17.87
C ASN A 370 0.29 7.64 -16.92
N VAL A 371 1.33 8.49 -17.00
CA VAL A 371 1.41 9.73 -16.20
C VAL A 371 0.24 10.67 -16.50
N TRP A 372 -0.12 10.86 -17.77
CA TRP A 372 -1.30 11.63 -18.15
C TRP A 372 -2.59 11.00 -17.61
N HIS A 373 -2.76 9.69 -17.82
CA HIS A 373 -3.93 8.94 -17.36
C HIS A 373 -4.10 9.05 -15.84
N MET A 374 -3.08 8.68 -15.08
CA MET A 374 -3.12 8.71 -13.62
C MET A 374 -3.27 10.12 -13.07
N GLY A 375 -2.62 11.10 -13.72
CA GLY A 375 -2.73 12.50 -13.35
C GLY A 375 -4.14 13.07 -13.55
N GLY A 376 -4.89 12.58 -14.54
CA GLY A 376 -6.27 12.98 -14.77
C GLY A 376 -7.28 12.24 -13.90
N SER A 377 -7.23 10.89 -13.89
CA SER A 377 -8.28 10.07 -13.27
C SER A 377 -8.09 9.81 -11.77
N VAL A 378 -6.84 9.67 -11.31
CA VAL A 378 -6.54 9.26 -9.93
C VAL A 378 -6.13 10.45 -9.07
N TRP A 379 -5.19 11.27 -9.59
CA TRP A 379 -4.62 12.37 -8.81
C TRP A 379 -5.36 13.69 -8.97
N GLY A 380 -6.08 13.89 -10.09
CA GLY A 380 -6.75 15.14 -10.40
C GLY A 380 -5.81 16.31 -10.71
N PHE A 381 -4.54 16.06 -11.07
CA PHE A 381 -3.57 17.10 -11.42
C PHE A 381 -3.86 17.75 -12.77
N TYR A 382 -4.49 17.02 -13.69
CA TYR A 382 -4.77 17.45 -15.05
C TYR A 382 -6.25 17.35 -15.36
N ASN A 383 -6.75 18.25 -16.19
CA ASN A 383 -8.10 18.10 -16.72
C ASN A 383 -8.25 16.76 -17.44
N GLU A 384 -9.31 16.03 -17.15
CA GLU A 384 -9.53 14.65 -17.57
C GLU A 384 -9.52 14.48 -19.09
N GLN A 385 -10.16 15.39 -19.82
CA GLN A 385 -10.22 15.34 -21.29
C GLN A 385 -8.86 15.65 -21.93
N ILE A 386 -8.13 16.63 -21.38
CA ILE A 386 -6.76 16.94 -21.84
C ILE A 386 -5.83 15.75 -21.55
N ALA A 387 -5.94 15.19 -20.37
CA ALA A 387 -5.13 14.04 -19.94
C ALA A 387 -5.33 12.85 -20.89
N TRP A 388 -6.59 12.49 -21.16
CA TRP A 388 -6.88 11.39 -22.08
C TRP A 388 -6.51 11.69 -23.53
N GLY A 389 -6.74 12.91 -24.01
CA GLY A 389 -6.33 13.32 -25.35
C GLY A 389 -4.84 13.12 -25.59
N ASN A 390 -3.99 13.54 -24.62
CA ASN A 390 -2.55 13.34 -24.67
C ASN A 390 -2.16 11.86 -24.57
N ALA A 391 -2.72 11.13 -23.61
CA ALA A 391 -2.43 9.72 -23.40
C ALA A 391 -2.78 8.88 -24.64
N LYS A 392 -3.96 9.10 -25.23
CA LYS A 392 -4.43 8.36 -26.42
C LYS A 392 -3.50 8.51 -27.61
N VAL A 393 -3.05 9.76 -27.91
CA VAL A 393 -2.11 10.02 -29.00
C VAL A 393 -0.78 9.29 -28.79
N LEU A 394 -0.28 9.23 -27.55
CA LEU A 394 0.96 8.53 -27.23
C LEU A 394 0.80 7.02 -27.40
N LEU A 395 -0.30 6.44 -26.91
CA LEU A 395 -0.59 5.01 -27.03
C LEU A 395 -0.80 4.58 -28.49
N GLU A 396 -1.45 5.41 -29.30
CA GLU A 396 -1.58 5.17 -30.73
C GLU A 396 -0.23 5.18 -31.47
N LYS A 397 0.70 6.05 -31.03
CA LYS A 397 2.08 6.04 -31.55
C LYS A 397 2.82 4.79 -31.11
N ALA A 398 2.70 4.39 -29.84
CA ALA A 398 3.31 3.16 -29.32
C ALA A 398 2.83 1.92 -30.10
N LEU A 399 1.54 1.79 -30.42
CA LEU A 399 0.99 0.71 -31.24
C LEU A 399 1.49 0.73 -32.70
N LYS A 400 1.81 1.89 -33.25
CA LYS A 400 2.43 1.96 -34.60
C LYS A 400 3.85 1.45 -34.61
N ILE A 401 4.58 1.63 -33.49
CA ILE A 401 5.96 1.15 -33.34
C ILE A 401 5.95 -0.36 -33.02
N GLU A 402 5.09 -0.77 -32.06
CA GLU A 402 4.98 -2.16 -31.60
C GLU A 402 3.50 -2.60 -31.53
N PRO A 403 2.91 -3.11 -32.63
CA PRO A 403 1.46 -3.35 -32.74
C PRO A 403 0.86 -4.32 -31.73
N ASN A 404 1.66 -5.25 -31.18
CA ASN A 404 1.18 -6.29 -30.25
C ASN A 404 1.70 -6.06 -28.82
N ASN A 405 2.03 -4.82 -28.46
CA ASN A 405 2.51 -4.51 -27.12
C ASN A 405 1.36 -4.59 -26.11
N GLU A 406 1.40 -5.60 -25.24
CA GLU A 406 0.35 -5.87 -24.24
C GLU A 406 0.15 -4.71 -23.27
N ARG A 407 1.21 -4.01 -22.85
CA ARG A 407 1.10 -2.83 -21.96
C ARG A 407 0.34 -1.70 -22.63
N THR A 408 0.61 -1.48 -23.92
CA THR A 408 -0.09 -0.44 -24.70
C THR A 408 -1.56 -0.77 -24.87
N GLU A 409 -1.90 -2.04 -25.14
CA GLU A 409 -3.32 -2.50 -25.20
C GLU A 409 -4.02 -2.32 -23.85
N GLU A 410 -3.35 -2.65 -22.75
CA GLU A 410 -3.88 -2.49 -21.39
C GLU A 410 -4.19 -1.04 -21.08
N GLU A 411 -3.22 -0.13 -21.24
CA GLU A 411 -3.39 1.30 -20.98
C GLU A 411 -4.48 1.91 -21.87
N LEU A 412 -4.54 1.52 -23.14
CA LEU A 412 -5.55 2.00 -24.05
C LEU A 412 -6.97 1.56 -23.64
N ASN A 413 -7.15 0.31 -23.18
CA ASN A 413 -8.45 -0.16 -22.70
C ASN A 413 -8.81 0.41 -21.33
N THR A 414 -7.83 0.67 -20.47
CA THR A 414 -8.03 1.41 -19.22
C THR A 414 -8.58 2.82 -19.50
N GLY A 415 -7.98 3.55 -20.43
CA GLY A 415 -8.47 4.86 -20.82
C GLY A 415 -9.83 4.83 -21.53
N ARG A 416 -10.08 3.81 -22.36
CA ARG A 416 -11.40 3.59 -22.97
C ARG A 416 -12.50 3.35 -21.92
N PHE A 417 -12.16 2.72 -20.82
CA PHE A 417 -13.08 2.56 -19.70
C PHE A 417 -13.33 3.87 -18.97
N PHE A 418 -12.28 4.53 -18.50
CA PHE A 418 -12.41 5.72 -17.66
C PHE A 418 -12.91 6.95 -18.43
N TYR A 419 -12.47 7.13 -19.68
CA TYR A 419 -12.71 8.38 -20.38
C TYR A 419 -13.63 8.25 -21.62
N ASP A 420 -13.56 7.16 -22.39
CA ASP A 420 -14.42 6.99 -23.58
C ASP A 420 -15.75 6.28 -23.22
N TRP A 421 -15.87 5.71 -22.02
CA TRP A 421 -17.01 4.89 -21.57
C TRP A 421 -17.39 3.79 -22.57
N ASN A 422 -16.38 3.22 -23.23
CA ASN A 422 -16.58 2.23 -24.28
C ASN A 422 -16.66 0.80 -23.71
N PHE A 423 -17.75 0.53 -23.00
CA PHE A 423 -17.95 -0.74 -22.31
C PHE A 423 -17.90 -1.96 -23.23
N GLU A 424 -18.38 -1.85 -24.48
CA GLU A 424 -18.38 -2.98 -25.42
C GLU A 424 -16.95 -3.46 -25.75
N VAL A 425 -16.05 -2.53 -26.03
CA VAL A 425 -14.66 -2.86 -26.34
C VAL A 425 -13.92 -3.33 -25.08
N VAL A 426 -14.15 -2.66 -23.97
CA VAL A 426 -13.52 -3.00 -22.69
C VAL A 426 -13.97 -4.37 -22.19
N GLU A 427 -15.25 -4.72 -22.32
CA GLU A 427 -15.77 -6.04 -21.96
C GLU A 427 -15.10 -7.16 -22.76
N LYS A 428 -14.95 -6.99 -24.09
CA LYS A 428 -14.26 -7.96 -24.94
C LYS A 428 -12.80 -8.13 -24.50
N PHE A 429 -12.12 -7.04 -24.20
CA PHE A 429 -10.75 -7.07 -23.67
C PHE A 429 -10.69 -7.77 -22.31
N TYR A 430 -11.58 -7.42 -21.40
CA TYR A 430 -11.66 -8.02 -20.07
C TYR A 430 -11.89 -9.54 -20.13
N GLN A 431 -12.84 -10.01 -20.95
CA GLN A 431 -13.13 -11.43 -21.12
C GLN A 431 -11.93 -12.19 -21.71
N LYS A 432 -11.23 -11.60 -22.69
CA LYS A 432 -9.97 -12.15 -23.21
C LYS A 432 -8.91 -12.27 -22.12
N LYS A 433 -8.79 -11.27 -21.25
CA LYS A 433 -7.81 -11.23 -20.17
C LYS A 433 -8.09 -12.30 -19.09
N ILE A 434 -9.31 -12.42 -18.60
CA ILE A 434 -9.65 -13.42 -17.57
C ILE A 434 -9.64 -14.86 -18.09
N SER A 435 -9.90 -15.08 -19.39
CA SER A 435 -9.82 -16.42 -20.00
C SER A 435 -8.37 -16.90 -20.14
N ASN A 436 -7.41 -15.99 -20.21
CA ASN A 436 -5.99 -16.29 -20.33
C ASN A 436 -5.28 -16.29 -18.96
N SER A 437 -5.71 -17.20 -18.06
CA SER A 437 -5.28 -17.26 -16.66
C SER A 437 -3.76 -17.38 -16.41
N LYS A 438 -2.98 -17.74 -17.42
CA LYS A 438 -1.52 -17.94 -17.29
C LYS A 438 -0.69 -16.65 -17.44
N GLN A 439 -1.27 -15.56 -17.94
CA GLN A 439 -0.59 -14.30 -18.21
C GLN A 439 -1.25 -13.10 -17.51
N ASN A 440 -2.18 -13.35 -16.59
CA ASN A 440 -3.00 -12.31 -15.97
C ASN A 440 -2.17 -11.51 -14.96
N LYS A 441 -1.54 -10.42 -15.41
CA LYS A 441 -0.90 -9.44 -14.53
C LYS A 441 -1.97 -8.56 -13.86
N PRO A 442 -1.75 -8.13 -12.61
CA PRO A 442 -2.65 -7.18 -11.94
C PRO A 442 -2.83 -5.92 -12.77
N SER A 443 -4.05 -5.45 -12.87
CA SER A 443 -4.37 -4.20 -13.55
C SER A 443 -5.65 -3.58 -12.98
N VAL A 444 -5.82 -2.29 -13.20
CA VAL A 444 -7.03 -1.57 -12.83
C VAL A 444 -8.27 -2.21 -13.45
N ILE A 445 -8.21 -2.61 -14.72
CA ILE A 445 -9.32 -3.30 -15.40
C ILE A 445 -9.69 -4.62 -14.69
N SER A 446 -8.73 -5.33 -14.11
CA SER A 446 -9.01 -6.60 -13.43
C SER A 446 -9.61 -6.41 -12.03
N LEU A 447 -9.43 -5.26 -11.40
CA LEU A 447 -9.85 -4.99 -10.03
C LEU A 447 -11.06 -4.06 -9.95
N ASP A 448 -11.03 -2.95 -10.67
CA ASP A 448 -12.03 -1.88 -10.57
C ASP A 448 -13.23 -2.08 -11.53
N TYR A 449 -12.96 -2.47 -12.78
CA TYR A 449 -14.00 -2.68 -13.77
C TYR A 449 -15.09 -3.66 -13.34
N PRO A 450 -14.80 -4.85 -12.75
CA PRO A 450 -15.82 -5.77 -12.29
C PRO A 450 -16.71 -5.17 -11.19
N ILE A 451 -16.15 -4.42 -10.24
CA ILE A 451 -16.94 -3.77 -9.18
C ILE A 451 -17.93 -2.77 -9.80
N LYS A 452 -17.43 -1.85 -10.63
CA LYS A 452 -18.24 -0.81 -11.27
C LYS A 452 -19.31 -1.38 -12.21
N THR A 453 -19.07 -2.58 -12.76
CA THR A 453 -20.03 -3.29 -13.60
C THR A 453 -20.91 -4.31 -12.86
N GLY A 454 -20.82 -4.37 -11.51
CA GLY A 454 -21.69 -5.19 -10.66
C GLY A 454 -21.29 -6.66 -10.53
N ARG A 455 -20.01 -6.96 -10.68
CA ARG A 455 -19.40 -8.31 -10.58
C ARG A 455 -18.28 -8.37 -9.54
N PRO A 456 -18.49 -7.91 -8.29
CA PRO A 456 -17.44 -7.83 -7.27
C PRO A 456 -16.80 -9.19 -6.94
N GLU A 457 -17.51 -10.31 -7.17
CA GLU A 457 -16.96 -11.66 -7.02
C GLU A 457 -15.82 -11.96 -7.99
N GLU A 458 -15.77 -11.31 -9.16
CA GLU A 458 -14.68 -11.45 -10.12
C GLU A 458 -13.43 -10.73 -9.63
N THR A 459 -13.58 -9.56 -9.00
CA THR A 459 -12.51 -8.86 -8.30
C THR A 459 -11.89 -9.71 -7.20
N LEU A 460 -12.71 -10.39 -6.38
CA LEU A 460 -12.19 -11.27 -5.32
C LEU A 460 -11.36 -12.43 -5.88
N LYS A 461 -11.82 -13.06 -6.97
CA LYS A 461 -11.06 -14.12 -7.65
C LYS A 461 -9.72 -13.60 -8.21
N ALA A 462 -9.72 -12.41 -8.79
CA ALA A 462 -8.52 -11.78 -9.29
C ALA A 462 -7.53 -11.48 -8.14
N ILE A 463 -8.00 -10.92 -7.02
CA ILE A 463 -7.20 -10.64 -5.84
C ILE A 463 -6.61 -11.91 -5.23
N GLU A 464 -7.38 -13.00 -5.13
CA GLU A 464 -6.88 -14.28 -4.63
C GLU A 464 -5.69 -14.77 -5.45
N TYR A 465 -5.77 -14.67 -6.76
CA TYR A 465 -4.67 -15.02 -7.66
C TYR A 465 -3.47 -14.07 -7.55
N TYR A 466 -3.72 -12.75 -7.50
CA TYR A 466 -2.66 -11.74 -7.46
C TYR A 466 -1.91 -11.71 -6.14
N THR A 467 -2.59 -11.93 -5.02
CA THR A 467 -1.97 -11.99 -3.69
C THR A 467 -0.94 -13.12 -3.58
N LEU A 468 -1.12 -14.21 -4.33
CA LEU A 468 -0.11 -15.27 -4.39
C LEU A 468 1.22 -14.79 -4.99
N ASN A 469 1.16 -13.82 -5.90
CA ASN A 469 2.34 -13.27 -6.57
C ASN A 469 2.91 -12.04 -5.86
N ASP A 470 2.07 -11.24 -5.24
CA ASP A 470 2.45 -10.01 -4.52
C ASP A 470 1.61 -9.82 -3.25
N PRO A 471 2.00 -10.47 -2.12
CA PRO A 471 1.21 -10.42 -0.89
C PRO A 471 1.25 -9.06 -0.18
N SER A 472 2.18 -8.18 -0.55
CA SER A 472 2.38 -6.88 0.09
C SER A 472 1.78 -5.70 -0.67
N ASN A 473 1.02 -5.96 -1.73
CA ASN A 473 0.42 -4.91 -2.55
C ASN A 473 -0.70 -4.16 -1.81
N VAL A 474 -0.58 -2.84 -1.73
CA VAL A 474 -1.50 -1.95 -1.01
C VAL A 474 -2.93 -1.93 -1.59
N PHE A 475 -3.06 -2.17 -2.89
CA PHE A 475 -4.35 -2.11 -3.58
C PHE A 475 -5.26 -3.30 -3.24
N TYR A 476 -4.70 -4.50 -3.04
CA TYR A 476 -5.51 -5.71 -2.89
C TYR A 476 -6.37 -5.72 -1.64
N PRO A 477 -5.90 -5.35 -0.44
CA PRO A 477 -6.74 -5.28 0.75
C PRO A 477 -7.90 -4.29 0.58
N PHE A 478 -7.65 -3.12 -0.04
CA PHE A 478 -8.69 -2.14 -0.30
C PHE A 478 -9.75 -2.70 -1.25
N PHE A 479 -9.38 -3.13 -2.47
CA PHE A 479 -10.33 -3.70 -3.43
C PHE A 479 -11.05 -4.94 -2.90
N LYS A 480 -10.42 -5.71 -2.00
CA LYS A 480 -11.07 -6.82 -1.30
C LYS A 480 -12.16 -6.33 -0.35
N ALA A 481 -11.88 -5.30 0.45
CA ALA A 481 -12.87 -4.70 1.34
C ALA A 481 -14.03 -4.09 0.54
N GLU A 482 -13.73 -3.38 -0.54
CA GLU A 482 -14.72 -2.79 -1.43
C GLU A 482 -15.60 -3.85 -2.09
N ALA A 483 -15.02 -4.93 -2.63
CA ALA A 483 -15.78 -6.03 -3.21
C ALA A 483 -16.68 -6.74 -2.17
N MET A 484 -16.21 -6.91 -0.91
CA MET A 484 -17.02 -7.46 0.17
C MET A 484 -18.20 -6.55 0.51
N PHE A 485 -17.98 -5.23 0.55
CA PHE A 485 -19.04 -4.25 0.73
C PHE A 485 -20.13 -4.38 -0.34
N TYR A 486 -19.76 -4.43 -1.62
CA TYR A 486 -20.73 -4.57 -2.72
C TYR A 486 -21.41 -5.95 -2.79
N LEU A 487 -20.84 -6.97 -2.13
CA LEU A 487 -21.49 -8.27 -1.91
C LEU A 487 -22.45 -8.26 -0.71
N GLY A 488 -22.50 -7.18 0.08
CA GLY A 488 -23.32 -7.05 1.27
C GLY A 488 -22.68 -7.58 2.56
N ASP A 489 -21.42 -8.04 2.52
CA ASP A 489 -20.66 -8.47 3.70
C ASP A 489 -19.93 -7.27 4.31
N THR A 490 -20.70 -6.36 4.91
CA THR A 490 -20.20 -5.10 5.50
C THR A 490 -19.29 -5.35 6.70
N ASP A 491 -19.56 -6.39 7.50
CA ASP A 491 -18.73 -6.76 8.65
C ASP A 491 -17.33 -7.17 8.20
N LYS A 492 -17.26 -7.97 7.14
CA LYS A 492 -15.97 -8.42 6.58
C LYS A 492 -15.21 -7.27 5.91
N ALA A 493 -15.91 -6.38 5.24
CA ALA A 493 -15.30 -5.17 4.67
C ALA A 493 -14.65 -4.31 5.77
N ASN A 494 -15.37 -4.04 6.87
CA ASN A 494 -14.86 -3.27 8.01
C ASN A 494 -13.70 -3.98 8.73
N GLU A 495 -13.77 -5.31 8.89
CA GLU A 495 -12.68 -6.13 9.45
C GLU A 495 -11.40 -5.97 8.63
N ILE A 496 -11.49 -6.10 7.29
CA ILE A 496 -10.34 -5.97 6.40
C ILE A 496 -9.72 -4.58 6.51
N LEU A 497 -10.51 -3.51 6.42
CA LEU A 497 -10.01 -2.14 6.56
C LEU A 497 -9.33 -1.93 7.91
N THR A 498 -9.94 -2.36 9.00
CA THR A 498 -9.40 -2.19 10.35
C THR A 498 -8.04 -2.91 10.53
N GLN A 499 -7.87 -4.09 9.91
CA GLN A 499 -6.59 -4.81 9.91
C GLN A 499 -5.53 -4.14 9.03
N THR A 500 -5.95 -3.41 8.01
CA THR A 500 -5.07 -2.85 6.98
C THR A 500 -4.64 -1.41 7.28
N ASP A 501 -5.48 -0.64 7.98
CA ASP A 501 -5.20 0.75 8.34
C ASP A 501 -3.82 0.99 8.98
N PRO A 502 -3.33 0.16 9.93
CA PRO A 502 -2.01 0.37 10.52
C PRO A 502 -0.85 0.16 9.54
N LEU A 503 -1.09 -0.54 8.43
CA LEU A 503 -0.08 -0.91 7.44
C LEU A 503 0.09 0.18 6.37
N TYR A 504 -0.98 0.93 6.07
CA TYR A 504 -1.04 1.86 4.93
C TYR A 504 -1.55 3.25 5.32
N ASN A 505 -1.38 3.65 6.58
CA ASN A 505 -1.84 4.93 7.12
C ASN A 505 -1.12 6.17 6.59
N ASP A 506 -0.10 5.99 5.77
CA ASP A 506 0.67 7.01 5.05
C ASP A 506 0.55 6.89 3.52
N ASN A 507 -0.27 5.95 3.04
CA ASN A 507 -0.50 5.78 1.61
C ASN A 507 -1.71 6.58 1.16
N TRP A 508 -1.50 7.57 0.29
CA TRP A 508 -2.53 8.48 -0.18
C TRP A 508 -3.73 7.77 -0.84
N PHE A 509 -3.47 6.81 -1.72
CA PHE A 509 -4.54 6.06 -2.40
C PHE A 509 -5.40 5.28 -1.40
N TYR A 510 -4.75 4.54 -0.49
CA TYR A 510 -5.46 3.77 0.52
C TYR A 510 -6.31 4.67 1.43
N LEU A 511 -5.75 5.78 1.89
CA LEU A 511 -6.46 6.75 2.74
C LEU A 511 -7.68 7.34 2.00
N ARG A 512 -7.53 7.73 0.74
CA ARG A 512 -8.63 8.27 -0.08
C ARG A 512 -9.79 7.29 -0.21
N GLU A 513 -9.50 6.07 -0.61
CA GLU A 513 -10.53 5.08 -0.90
C GLU A 513 -11.16 4.51 0.39
N SER A 514 -10.35 4.27 1.43
CA SER A 514 -10.86 3.80 2.72
C SER A 514 -11.74 4.84 3.42
N THR A 515 -11.43 6.13 3.28
CA THR A 515 -12.27 7.22 3.79
C THR A 515 -13.70 7.14 3.24
N LYS A 516 -13.85 6.97 1.91
CA LYS A 516 -15.15 6.82 1.25
C LYS A 516 -15.85 5.53 1.68
N LEU A 517 -15.11 4.42 1.74
CA LEU A 517 -15.69 3.14 2.12
C LEU A 517 -16.16 3.11 3.58
N TYR A 518 -15.41 3.71 4.52
CA TYR A 518 -15.86 3.89 5.90
C TYR A 518 -17.14 4.73 6.01
N PHE A 519 -17.30 5.75 5.18
CA PHE A 519 -18.55 6.52 5.12
C PHE A 519 -19.73 5.61 4.73
N TYR A 520 -19.60 4.78 3.70
CA TYR A 520 -20.66 3.85 3.30
C TYR A 520 -20.94 2.73 4.30
N LEU A 521 -19.94 2.33 5.08
CA LEU A 521 -20.07 1.37 6.17
C LEU A 521 -20.75 1.96 7.42
N GLY A 522 -21.02 3.28 7.45
CA GLY A 522 -21.55 3.98 8.63
C GLY A 522 -20.51 4.25 9.72
N GLU A 523 -19.23 3.95 9.47
CA GLU A 523 -18.10 4.17 10.38
C GLU A 523 -17.59 5.62 10.29
N TYR A 524 -18.49 6.58 10.54
CA TYR A 524 -18.26 8.01 10.30
C TYR A 524 -17.05 8.58 11.03
N GLU A 525 -16.79 8.15 12.26
CA GLU A 525 -15.63 8.63 13.01
C GLU A 525 -14.31 8.17 12.40
N LYS A 526 -14.24 6.92 11.91
CA LYS A 526 -13.06 6.43 11.19
C LYS A 526 -12.86 7.20 9.89
N SER A 527 -13.94 7.44 9.15
CA SER A 527 -13.91 8.23 7.92
C SER A 527 -13.42 9.66 8.17
N LYS A 528 -13.91 10.35 9.21
CA LYS A 528 -13.44 11.71 9.60
C LYS A 528 -11.96 11.71 9.96
N ILE A 529 -11.48 10.73 10.73
CA ILE A 529 -10.06 10.61 11.08
C ILE A 529 -9.18 10.42 9.83
N GLN A 530 -9.60 9.57 8.89
CA GLN A 530 -8.87 9.37 7.63
C GLN A 530 -8.86 10.65 6.77
N LEU A 531 -10.00 11.33 6.68
CA LEU A 531 -10.13 12.59 5.95
C LEU A 531 -9.22 13.69 6.52
N GLU A 532 -9.13 13.81 7.85
CA GLU A 532 -8.21 14.73 8.53
C GLU A 532 -6.75 14.40 8.23
N LYS A 533 -6.39 13.12 8.23
CA LYS A 533 -5.03 12.69 7.85
C LYS A 533 -4.69 13.11 6.42
N ILE A 534 -5.60 12.91 5.46
CA ILE A 534 -5.37 13.29 4.06
C ILE A 534 -5.14 14.79 3.96
N THR A 535 -6.01 15.61 4.54
CA THR A 535 -5.89 17.07 4.48
C THR A 535 -4.63 17.59 5.15
N THR A 536 -4.11 16.88 6.15
CA THR A 536 -2.90 17.27 6.88
C THR A 536 -1.62 16.80 6.19
N GLN A 537 -1.61 15.58 5.67
CA GLN A 537 -0.41 14.96 5.09
C GLN A 537 -0.26 15.28 3.59
N PHE A 538 -1.37 15.53 2.92
CA PHE A 538 -1.44 15.78 1.48
C PHE A 538 -2.25 17.08 1.22
N PRO A 539 -1.69 18.26 1.51
CA PRO A 539 -2.43 19.53 1.43
C PRO A 539 -2.93 19.88 0.03
N ASP A 540 -2.27 19.34 -1.01
CA ASP A 540 -2.64 19.52 -2.42
C ASP A 540 -3.55 18.38 -2.94
N TYR A 541 -4.26 17.68 -2.05
CA TYR A 541 -5.15 16.60 -2.47
C TYR A 541 -6.29 17.12 -3.35
N PRO A 542 -6.74 16.35 -4.35
CA PRO A 542 -7.82 16.81 -5.23
C PRO A 542 -9.16 16.95 -4.47
N PRO A 543 -10.07 17.82 -4.95
CA PRO A 543 -11.34 18.11 -4.27
C PRO A 543 -12.30 16.94 -4.14
N ILE A 544 -11.95 15.79 -4.68
CA ILE A 544 -12.73 14.55 -4.69
C ILE A 544 -13.28 14.13 -3.31
N LEU A 545 -12.58 14.45 -2.21
CA LEU A 545 -13.04 14.16 -0.85
C LEU A 545 -13.74 15.35 -0.17
N MET A 546 -13.76 16.51 -0.78
CA MET A 546 -14.40 17.71 -0.20
C MET A 546 -15.91 17.50 0.02
N TRP A 547 -16.56 16.65 -0.81
CA TRP A 547 -17.97 16.33 -0.63
C TRP A 547 -18.30 15.69 0.72
N LEU A 548 -17.39 14.90 1.29
CA LEU A 548 -17.56 14.35 2.64
C LEU A 548 -17.57 15.45 3.71
N ASN A 549 -16.77 16.52 3.55
CA ASN A 549 -16.83 17.67 4.44
C ASN A 549 -18.20 18.36 4.37
N VAL A 550 -18.81 18.46 3.18
CA VAL A 550 -20.18 18.99 3.01
C VAL A 550 -21.17 18.12 3.78
N VAL A 551 -21.10 16.80 3.58
CA VAL A 551 -21.99 15.83 4.24
C VAL A 551 -21.85 15.88 5.75
N TYR A 552 -20.62 15.86 6.29
CA TYR A 552 -20.40 15.89 7.74
C TYR A 552 -20.84 17.22 8.36
N ALA A 553 -20.56 18.35 7.73
CA ALA A 553 -21.06 19.65 8.19
C ALA A 553 -22.59 19.70 8.23
N GLN A 554 -23.24 19.07 7.25
CA GLN A 554 -24.72 18.95 7.21
C GLN A 554 -25.23 18.03 8.32
N MET A 555 -24.59 16.88 8.56
CA MET A 555 -24.96 15.95 9.64
C MET A 555 -24.82 16.60 11.03
N ASP A 556 -23.79 17.43 11.20
CA ASP A 556 -23.53 18.19 12.44
C ASP A 556 -24.46 19.42 12.60
N GLY A 557 -25.40 19.66 11.65
CA GLY A 557 -26.33 20.79 11.65
C GLY A 557 -25.69 22.17 11.38
N ASN A 558 -24.45 22.19 10.91
CA ASN A 558 -23.70 23.42 10.67
C ASN A 558 -23.95 23.96 9.25
N SER A 559 -25.13 24.54 9.03
CA SER A 559 -25.53 25.05 7.71
C SER A 559 -24.54 26.04 7.09
N LYS A 560 -23.87 26.88 7.89
CA LYS A 560 -22.89 27.84 7.39
C LYS A 560 -21.69 27.15 6.75
N VAL A 561 -21.14 26.15 7.44
CA VAL A 561 -19.99 25.38 6.94
C VAL A 561 -20.39 24.49 5.78
N THR A 562 -21.60 23.89 5.80
CA THR A 562 -22.16 23.15 4.67
C THR A 562 -22.19 24.01 3.40
N PHE A 563 -22.73 25.22 3.49
CA PHE A 563 -22.76 26.15 2.35
C PHE A 563 -21.37 26.53 1.87
N GLN A 564 -20.42 26.75 2.78
CA GLN A 564 -19.05 27.07 2.42
C GLN A 564 -18.41 25.95 1.59
N TYR A 565 -18.40 24.71 2.08
CA TYR A 565 -17.81 23.58 1.36
C TYR A 565 -18.53 23.26 0.06
N LEU A 566 -19.86 23.41 0.01
CA LEU A 566 -20.61 23.24 -1.23
C LEU A 566 -20.24 24.30 -2.27
N ALA A 567 -20.08 25.55 -1.85
CA ALA A 567 -19.64 26.63 -2.73
C ALA A 567 -18.20 26.42 -3.22
N GLU A 568 -17.32 25.85 -2.40
CA GLU A 568 -15.96 25.48 -2.81
C GLU A 568 -15.99 24.40 -3.90
N LEU A 569 -16.79 23.32 -3.73
CA LEU A 569 -16.98 22.29 -4.75
C LEU A 569 -17.56 22.88 -6.05
N GLN A 570 -18.55 23.77 -5.95
CA GLN A 570 -19.13 24.42 -7.11
C GLN A 570 -18.13 25.31 -7.83
N ASN A 571 -17.28 26.02 -7.08
CA ASN A 571 -16.20 26.82 -7.65
C ASN A 571 -15.18 25.94 -8.39
N GLU A 572 -14.87 24.74 -7.88
CA GLU A 572 -14.03 23.77 -8.60
C GLU A 572 -14.70 23.31 -9.90
N TYR A 573 -16.01 23.06 -9.88
CA TYR A 573 -16.75 22.80 -11.11
C TYR A 573 -16.65 23.96 -12.10
N ASP A 574 -16.92 25.18 -11.66
CA ASP A 574 -16.93 26.37 -12.52
C ASP A 574 -15.55 26.68 -13.13
N LYS A 575 -14.46 26.41 -12.41
CA LYS A 575 -13.08 26.52 -12.91
C LYS A 575 -12.72 25.45 -13.95
N GLY A 576 -13.51 24.40 -14.11
CA GLY A 576 -13.17 23.27 -14.95
C GLY A 576 -12.14 22.33 -14.33
N SER A 577 -12.02 22.30 -12.99
CA SER A 577 -11.13 21.40 -12.28
C SER A 577 -11.47 19.94 -12.53
N SER A 578 -10.47 19.07 -12.48
CA SER A 578 -10.61 17.62 -12.51
C SER A 578 -11.14 17.07 -11.16
N GLY A 579 -11.31 15.75 -11.07
CA GLY A 579 -11.77 15.10 -9.84
C GLY A 579 -13.28 15.10 -9.68
N SER A 580 -14.01 15.25 -10.79
CA SER A 580 -15.46 15.01 -10.90
C SER A 580 -16.33 15.79 -9.90
N PRO A 581 -16.16 17.12 -9.78
CA PRO A 581 -16.89 17.91 -8.78
C PRO A 581 -18.42 17.85 -8.96
N ALA A 582 -18.95 17.77 -10.19
CA ALA A 582 -20.40 17.66 -10.42
C ALA A 582 -20.97 16.35 -9.91
N TRP A 583 -20.24 15.24 -10.08
CA TRP A 583 -20.62 13.95 -9.49
C TRP A 583 -20.74 14.03 -7.97
N PHE A 584 -19.75 14.59 -7.30
CA PHE A 584 -19.76 14.69 -5.84
C PHE A 584 -20.81 15.65 -5.29
N ILE A 585 -21.12 16.72 -6.01
CA ILE A 585 -22.27 17.58 -5.69
C ILE A 585 -23.58 16.82 -5.84
N ALA A 586 -23.72 15.98 -6.89
CA ALA A 586 -24.89 15.12 -7.04
C ALA A 586 -25.03 14.14 -5.87
N LEU A 587 -23.94 13.51 -5.41
CA LEU A 587 -23.95 12.62 -4.26
C LEU A 587 -24.37 13.33 -2.96
N TYR A 588 -23.95 14.57 -2.74
CA TYR A 588 -24.42 15.37 -1.61
C TYR A 588 -25.94 15.58 -1.69
N TYR A 589 -26.51 15.94 -2.86
CA TYR A 589 -27.95 16.13 -3.00
C TYR A 589 -28.71 14.81 -2.87
N ALA A 590 -28.17 13.71 -3.36
CA ALA A 590 -28.76 12.38 -3.14
C ALA A 590 -28.79 12.02 -1.64
N HIS A 591 -27.72 12.33 -0.89
CA HIS A 591 -27.67 12.13 0.55
C HIS A 591 -28.74 12.92 1.31
N VAL A 592 -29.01 14.16 0.93
CA VAL A 592 -30.06 14.98 1.55
C VAL A 592 -31.45 14.76 0.92
N LYS A 593 -31.58 13.79 0.00
CA LYS A 593 -32.83 13.40 -0.69
C LYS A 593 -33.47 14.53 -1.50
N ASP A 594 -32.64 15.35 -2.15
CA ASP A 594 -33.06 16.35 -3.11
C ASP A 594 -32.89 15.81 -4.53
N ASP A 595 -33.89 15.07 -5.00
CA ASP A 595 -33.84 14.34 -6.27
C ASP A 595 -33.68 15.30 -7.46
N GLU A 596 -34.31 16.49 -7.41
CA GLU A 596 -34.26 17.46 -8.53
C GLU A 596 -32.83 17.96 -8.73
N ARG A 597 -32.14 18.39 -7.65
CA ARG A 597 -30.76 18.83 -7.73
C ARG A 597 -29.80 17.67 -7.98
N THR A 598 -30.12 16.48 -7.47
CA THR A 598 -29.33 15.26 -7.79
C THR A 598 -29.26 15.05 -9.30
N PHE A 599 -30.39 15.06 -10.00
CA PHE A 599 -30.41 14.84 -11.45
C PHE A 599 -29.84 16.01 -12.23
N GLU A 600 -30.03 17.25 -11.78
CA GLU A 600 -29.38 18.41 -12.38
C GLU A 600 -27.85 18.24 -12.40
N TRP A 601 -27.24 17.84 -11.28
CA TRP A 601 -25.80 17.67 -11.16
C TRP A 601 -25.29 16.38 -11.81
N LEU A 602 -26.07 15.29 -11.82
CA LEU A 602 -25.73 14.11 -12.62
C LEU A 602 -25.68 14.42 -14.11
N GLN A 603 -26.60 15.25 -14.63
CA GLN A 603 -26.55 15.69 -16.02
C GLN A 603 -25.31 16.53 -16.30
N LYS A 604 -24.92 17.45 -15.39
CA LYS A 604 -23.69 18.23 -15.51
C LYS A 604 -22.45 17.34 -15.50
N SER A 605 -22.43 16.30 -14.64
CA SER A 605 -21.35 15.32 -14.60
C SER A 605 -21.25 14.54 -15.93
N TYR A 606 -22.39 14.14 -16.50
CA TYR A 606 -22.45 13.51 -17.82
C TYR A 606 -21.93 14.44 -18.91
N ASP A 607 -22.40 15.69 -18.96
CA ASP A 607 -22.03 16.66 -19.97
C ASP A 607 -20.53 17.00 -19.96
N ARG A 608 -19.90 16.94 -18.78
CA ARG A 608 -18.45 17.11 -18.60
C ARG A 608 -17.66 15.82 -18.80
N HIS A 609 -18.34 14.69 -18.94
CA HIS A 609 -17.70 13.38 -19.08
C HIS A 609 -16.80 13.04 -17.89
N GLU A 610 -17.29 13.27 -16.67
CA GLU A 610 -16.53 13.06 -15.43
C GLU A 610 -16.32 11.57 -15.17
N VAL A 611 -15.09 11.18 -14.82
CA VAL A 611 -14.70 9.76 -14.67
C VAL A 611 -15.42 9.04 -13.53
N GLU A 612 -15.78 9.76 -12.47
CA GLU A 612 -16.48 9.16 -11.33
C GLU A 612 -17.94 8.77 -11.67
N LEU A 613 -18.51 9.26 -12.78
CA LEU A 613 -19.83 8.82 -13.25
C LEU A 613 -19.88 7.32 -13.58
N LEU A 614 -18.74 6.66 -13.74
CA LEU A 614 -18.63 5.20 -13.85
C LEU A 614 -19.12 4.44 -12.60
N TRP A 615 -19.24 5.13 -11.46
CA TRP A 615 -19.86 4.57 -10.26
C TRP A 615 -21.39 4.58 -10.30
N LEU A 616 -22.03 5.21 -11.29
CA LEU A 616 -23.49 5.38 -11.38
C LEU A 616 -24.25 4.09 -11.06
N ARG A 617 -23.80 2.95 -11.62
CA ARG A 617 -24.42 1.64 -11.40
C ARG A 617 -24.26 1.14 -9.96
N ALA A 618 -23.08 1.32 -9.38
CA ALA A 618 -22.70 0.75 -8.08
C ALA A 618 -23.01 1.67 -6.89
N GLU A 619 -23.21 2.98 -7.13
CA GLU A 619 -23.33 4.02 -6.10
C GLU A 619 -24.53 3.77 -5.14
N PRO A 620 -24.29 3.56 -3.83
CA PRO A 620 -25.36 3.28 -2.87
C PRO A 620 -26.33 4.44 -2.68
N LEU A 621 -25.87 5.70 -2.70
CA LEU A 621 -26.74 6.88 -2.52
C LEU A 621 -27.73 7.05 -3.66
N LEU A 622 -27.44 6.55 -4.84
CA LEU A 622 -28.31 6.59 -6.01
C LEU A 622 -29.23 5.36 -6.13
N ALA A 623 -29.09 4.36 -5.25
CA ALA A 623 -29.92 3.15 -5.29
C ALA A 623 -31.43 3.43 -5.24
N PRO A 624 -31.94 4.39 -4.45
CA PRO A 624 -33.39 4.73 -4.45
C PRO A 624 -33.89 5.32 -5.77
N LEU A 625 -33.00 5.92 -6.57
CA LEU A 625 -33.32 6.64 -7.80
C LEU A 625 -33.24 5.77 -9.06
N ARG A 626 -32.84 4.50 -8.97
CA ARG A 626 -32.60 3.62 -10.13
C ARG A 626 -33.80 3.37 -10.99
N ASN A 627 -35.04 3.52 -10.46
CA ASN A 627 -36.28 3.39 -11.20
C ASN A 627 -36.79 4.71 -11.81
N ASP A 628 -36.14 5.84 -11.55
CA ASP A 628 -36.47 7.13 -12.16
C ASP A 628 -36.02 7.15 -13.63
N GLN A 629 -36.89 7.67 -14.52
CA GLN A 629 -36.60 7.72 -15.94
C GLN A 629 -35.34 8.55 -16.25
N ARG A 630 -35.03 9.57 -15.43
CA ARG A 630 -33.83 10.41 -15.57
C ARG A 630 -32.58 9.60 -15.29
N TYR A 631 -32.62 8.74 -14.28
CA TYR A 631 -31.48 7.82 -13.98
C TYR A 631 -31.29 6.85 -15.15
N ILE A 632 -32.36 6.21 -15.62
CA ILE A 632 -32.30 5.24 -16.74
C ILE A 632 -31.71 5.92 -17.99
N ASN A 633 -32.13 7.14 -18.29
CA ASN A 633 -31.63 7.88 -19.44
C ASN A 633 -30.11 8.18 -19.33
N ILE A 634 -29.60 8.55 -18.14
CA ILE A 634 -28.17 8.78 -17.92
C ILE A 634 -27.41 7.45 -17.99
N TYR A 635 -27.95 6.41 -17.38
CA TYR A 635 -27.38 5.04 -17.38
C TYR A 635 -27.17 4.52 -18.81
N ASP A 636 -28.19 4.69 -19.68
CA ASP A 636 -28.12 4.32 -21.09
C ASP A 636 -27.13 5.17 -21.89
N LYS A 637 -27.10 6.48 -21.63
CA LYS A 637 -26.17 7.40 -22.30
C LYS A 637 -24.71 7.14 -21.93
N VAL A 638 -24.42 6.75 -20.69
CA VAL A 638 -23.08 6.34 -20.23
C VAL A 638 -22.67 5.02 -20.90
N GLY A 639 -23.62 4.18 -21.28
CA GLY A 639 -23.37 2.94 -22.03
C GLY A 639 -23.45 1.65 -21.21
N PHE A 640 -23.89 1.70 -19.97
CA PHE A 640 -24.04 0.50 -19.13
C PHE A 640 -25.00 -0.54 -19.71
N SER A 641 -26.02 -0.11 -20.45
CA SER A 641 -26.98 -1.01 -21.12
C SER A 641 -26.34 -1.91 -22.17
N SER A 642 -25.13 -1.56 -22.68
CA SER A 642 -24.45 -2.36 -23.69
C SER A 642 -23.83 -3.66 -23.15
N ILE A 643 -23.68 -3.78 -21.82
CA ILE A 643 -23.06 -4.96 -21.18
C ILE A 643 -24.09 -5.92 -20.56
N ASP A 644 -25.38 -5.66 -20.71
CA ASP A 644 -26.57 -6.53 -20.37
C ASP A 644 -26.36 -7.47 -19.16
N LEU A 645 -25.85 -6.93 -18.05
CA LEU A 645 -25.61 -7.68 -16.82
C LEU A 645 -26.70 -7.39 -15.79
N PRO A 646 -27.27 -8.43 -15.12
CA PRO A 646 -28.30 -8.21 -14.10
C PRO A 646 -27.76 -7.35 -12.95
N ILE A 647 -28.52 -6.33 -12.56
CA ILE A 647 -28.19 -5.49 -11.41
C ILE A 647 -28.39 -6.32 -10.14
N LYS A 648 -27.30 -6.75 -9.50
CA LYS A 648 -27.35 -7.26 -8.13
C LYS A 648 -27.41 -6.05 -7.20
N THR A 649 -28.55 -5.81 -6.57
CA THR A 649 -28.65 -4.80 -5.49
C THR A 649 -28.04 -5.37 -4.23
N PRO A 650 -27.22 -4.63 -3.47
CA PRO A 650 -26.97 -4.96 -2.07
C PRO A 650 -28.33 -5.04 -1.38
N SER A 651 -28.56 -6.13 -0.65
CA SER A 651 -29.78 -6.26 0.15
C SER A 651 -29.80 -5.10 1.16
N SER A 652 -30.79 -4.21 1.02
CA SER A 652 -31.11 -3.23 2.04
C SER A 652 -31.61 -4.01 3.27
N ASN A 653 -30.75 -4.18 4.27
CA ASN A 653 -31.16 -4.52 5.62
C ASN A 653 -31.32 -3.27 6.46
#